data_c2b144c6a984c4a617900096bc520764
#
_entry.id   c2b144c6a984c4a617900096bc520764
#
_cell.length_a   1.000
_cell.length_b   1.000
_cell.length_c   1.000
_cell.angle_alpha   90.00
_cell.angle_beta   90.00
_cell.angle_gamma   90.00
#
_symmetry.space_group_name_H-M   'P 1'
#
loop_
_entity.id
_entity.type
_entity.pdbx_description
1 polymer ?
#
loop_
_entity_poly.entity_id
_entity_poly.type
_entity_poly.pdbx_seq_one_letter_code
_entity_poly.pdbx_strand_id
1 'polypeptide(L)'
;MRIRVVAKAASVVALVVAILIGWWSYAFVGHRRVSAQNRPATFRDSADILLSTNAPLILDAADHFYWLNNGPAAAPLYARAEKLFSDNGEKRNELHAHIGRLRSEAEIMSFVDLSRYLAEELQTPLLRNDKDLRLWCLIAKGYTDIEIDYRATKRDWLEAREIAENLGQDQWVTRADGELGLVAFLEGSPGRAARLMGGALLSTMASGDVGGEIRFLELLGRGFEEVNRHAEAIRFFDRAIKLAERESDSGLPFMAYEGKARALVATGKPNEARAVIEDALAKARAQQKRGHEAELLIILGTVAESTGDRTHAIQYLEQAGQFATAVQFYRMEADAMFELAKLYRDSGDLETADARATQGMAASQRVGDRYYVPRNLTMLADLKARRGRMADANALYEQAEDVIEGMLISVDDPYWNSSVAGSMSDTYLHHFELLNQPGDLADAFKVLERIRGRTVVSALEDRKAMNIQESGLTAGLESKVATVQLRLMQTSDSGERQQLLDQLVELERRLGLSWEEGSPAEQRLPLQPAPLRRIEEDLDSGELLLEYVLDDPTAFCISVSRSGARILALPAGRKQIESIIQQYLAEVRAKKGAVAPSRRLFKLLVEPIPGAKTVTNLIIAPDGALNLLPFESLRDDQDRFLLKTHTISYIPSATILDALRRIHEFPSAPRPLLAVGDVAYENQGGAGRKLPPASTVRGRIERSLAELSGVGLHDLPQTREEVEEIGNLAGPDAVLLLGKEATESAFKRQPLDQFRILHLAVHGFADTQYPERSALVLAPDPKAGEDGLLQVREIIRLRLNAELTTLSACDGGVGKLQGQEGVSNLVEAFLVAGSKSVVASLWSADDVSTSALMEDFYGQLVRGESAASALRKAKLDLLAKFGDQLSPYYWAAFIGVGETFSPVQVR
;
A
#
# COMPACT_ATOMS: atom_id res chain seq x y z
N MET A 1 -40.30 -25.93 45.00
CA MET A 1 -40.58 -24.49 44.85
C MET A 1 -39.45 -23.68 44.15
N ARG A 2 -38.18 -24.10 44.23
CA ARG A 2 -37.07 -23.40 43.57
C ARG A 2 -36.96 -23.60 42.04
N ILE A 3 -37.45 -24.70 41.48
CA ILE A 3 -37.38 -25.00 40.03
C ILE A 3 -38.40 -24.16 39.22
N ARG A 4 -39.55 -23.76 39.79
CA ARG A 4 -40.54 -22.92 39.09
C ARG A 4 -40.16 -21.43 39.02
N VAL A 5 -39.28 -20.96 39.90
CA VAL A 5 -38.79 -19.55 39.90
C VAL A 5 -37.72 -19.36 38.83
N VAL A 6 -36.80 -20.35 38.62
CA VAL A 6 -35.77 -20.30 37.61
C VAL A 6 -36.36 -20.37 36.19
N ALA A 7 -37.41 -21.18 35.99
CA ALA A 7 -38.09 -21.28 34.69
C ALA A 7 -38.84 -19.98 34.31
N LYS A 8 -39.43 -19.27 35.30
CA LYS A 8 -40.06 -17.96 35.06
C LYS A 8 -39.03 -16.85 34.79
N ALA A 9 -37.86 -16.89 35.44
CA ALA A 9 -36.81 -15.92 35.20
C ALA A 9 -36.18 -16.10 33.78
N ALA A 10 -35.96 -17.35 33.35
CA ALA A 10 -35.49 -17.65 32.00
C ALA A 10 -36.48 -17.22 30.89
N SER A 11 -37.79 -17.39 31.14
CA SER A 11 -38.83 -16.95 30.20
C SER A 11 -38.93 -15.42 30.11
N VAL A 12 -38.71 -14.69 31.20
CA VAL A 12 -38.71 -13.22 31.21
C VAL A 12 -37.46 -12.68 30.50
N VAL A 13 -36.29 -13.28 30.72
CA VAL A 13 -35.04 -12.92 30.01
C VAL A 13 -35.19 -13.20 28.53
N ALA A 14 -35.73 -14.35 28.11
CA ALA A 14 -35.98 -14.66 26.71
C ALA A 14 -36.97 -13.68 26.05
N LEU A 15 -38.02 -13.24 26.79
CA LEU A 15 -38.99 -12.26 26.31
C LEU A 15 -38.36 -10.85 26.20
N VAL A 16 -37.51 -10.45 27.14
CA VAL A 16 -36.79 -9.17 27.08
C VAL A 16 -35.73 -9.16 25.94
N VAL A 17 -35.02 -10.27 25.73
CA VAL A 17 -34.10 -10.42 24.58
C VAL A 17 -34.85 -10.43 23.25
N ALA A 18 -36.01 -11.10 23.17
CA ALA A 18 -36.88 -11.07 21.99
C ALA A 18 -37.46 -9.67 21.71
N ILE A 19 -37.83 -8.93 22.76
CA ILE A 19 -38.30 -7.53 22.64
C ILE A 19 -37.13 -6.61 22.22
N LEU A 20 -35.92 -6.79 22.76
CA LEU A 20 -34.76 -6.03 22.38
C LEU A 20 -34.30 -6.34 20.94
N ILE A 21 -34.36 -7.60 20.51
CA ILE A 21 -34.10 -7.99 19.11
C ILE A 21 -35.21 -7.45 18.19
N GLY A 22 -36.45 -7.51 18.58
CA GLY A 22 -37.59 -6.93 17.86
C GLY A 22 -37.48 -5.40 17.75
N TRP A 23 -37.10 -4.74 18.85
CA TRP A 23 -36.86 -3.29 18.86
C TRP A 23 -35.65 -2.92 18.02
N TRP A 24 -34.56 -3.72 18.06
CA TRP A 24 -33.39 -3.52 17.24
C TRP A 24 -33.67 -3.73 15.75
N SER A 25 -34.43 -4.77 15.41
CA SER A 25 -34.91 -5.03 14.04
C SER A 25 -35.87 -3.94 13.56
N TYR A 26 -36.74 -3.43 14.45
CA TYR A 26 -37.69 -2.36 14.13
C TYR A 26 -36.96 -0.99 13.96
N ALA A 27 -35.97 -0.69 14.79
CA ALA A 27 -35.14 0.48 14.62
C ALA A 27 -34.28 0.42 13.32
N PHE A 28 -33.78 -0.77 12.98
CA PHE A 28 -32.96 -0.96 11.76
C PHE A 28 -33.83 -0.93 10.47
N VAL A 29 -35.07 -1.45 10.52
CA VAL A 29 -36.03 -1.38 9.41
C VAL A 29 -36.71 -0.01 9.36
N GLY A 30 -36.91 0.63 10.54
CA GLY A 30 -37.49 1.98 10.66
C GLY A 30 -36.57 3.06 10.08
N HIS A 31 -35.28 2.97 10.30
CA HIS A 31 -34.31 3.92 9.68
C HIS A 31 -34.23 3.77 8.15
N ARG A 32 -34.36 2.56 7.59
CA ARG A 32 -34.45 2.40 6.13
C ARG A 32 -35.75 2.97 5.52
N ARG A 33 -36.85 3.09 6.30
CA ARG A 33 -38.10 3.69 5.81
C ARG A 33 -38.20 5.20 6.04
N VAL A 34 -37.53 5.76 7.03
CA VAL A 34 -37.50 7.21 7.27
C VAL A 34 -36.64 7.93 6.24
N SER A 35 -35.55 7.31 5.75
CA SER A 35 -34.74 7.90 4.66
C SER A 35 -35.42 7.87 3.29
N ALA A 36 -36.43 7.01 3.09
CA ALA A 36 -37.19 6.97 1.83
C ALA A 36 -38.37 7.95 1.78
N GLN A 37 -38.79 8.50 2.93
CA GLN A 37 -39.91 9.46 2.98
C GLN A 37 -39.51 10.92 2.98
N ASN A 38 -38.22 11.25 3.18
CA ASN A 38 -37.65 12.59 3.05
C ASN A 38 -36.68 12.72 1.87
N ARG A 39 -36.91 12.01 0.77
CA ARG A 39 -36.33 12.48 -0.50
C ARG A 39 -37.06 13.75 -0.88
N PRO A 40 -36.40 14.94 -0.93
CA PRO A 40 -36.99 16.10 -1.57
C PRO A 40 -37.44 15.65 -2.97
N ALA A 41 -38.58 16.15 -3.42
CA ALA A 41 -39.05 15.91 -4.77
C ALA A 41 -37.86 16.14 -5.72
N THR A 42 -37.53 15.13 -6.51
CA THR A 42 -36.44 15.23 -7.50
C THR A 42 -36.66 16.53 -8.24
N PHE A 43 -35.67 17.43 -8.22
CA PHE A 43 -35.69 18.71 -8.97
C PHE A 43 -35.56 18.35 -10.44
N ARG A 44 -36.60 17.76 -11.04
CA ARG A 44 -36.58 17.16 -12.39
C ARG A 44 -36.37 18.15 -13.51
N ASP A 45 -36.43 19.49 -13.22
CA ASP A 45 -36.19 20.52 -14.24
C ASP A 45 -35.59 21.76 -13.61
N SER A 46 -34.28 21.92 -13.67
CA SER A 46 -33.58 23.13 -13.22
C SER A 46 -34.05 24.39 -14.00
N ALA A 47 -34.55 24.22 -15.21
CA ALA A 47 -35.08 25.31 -16.03
C ALA A 47 -36.40 25.87 -15.45
N ASP A 48 -37.32 25.03 -15.00
CA ASP A 48 -38.57 25.47 -14.38
C ASP A 48 -38.34 26.15 -13.02
N ILE A 49 -37.34 25.69 -12.26
CA ILE A 49 -36.96 26.28 -10.97
C ILE A 49 -36.39 27.71 -11.20
N LEU A 50 -35.56 27.91 -12.23
CA LEU A 50 -35.03 29.22 -12.61
C LEU A 50 -36.12 30.26 -12.94
N LEU A 51 -37.25 29.82 -13.45
CA LEU A 51 -38.41 30.69 -13.75
C LEU A 51 -39.28 30.98 -12.52
N SER A 52 -39.04 30.31 -11.42
CA SER A 52 -39.80 30.53 -10.16
C SER A 52 -39.54 31.93 -9.58
N THR A 53 -40.53 32.43 -8.84
CA THR A 53 -40.43 33.63 -8.00
C THR A 53 -40.26 33.29 -6.52
N ASN A 54 -40.23 31.99 -6.16
CA ASN A 54 -40.05 31.52 -4.79
C ASN A 54 -38.55 31.45 -4.47
N ALA A 55 -37.99 32.49 -3.88
CA ALA A 55 -36.56 32.59 -3.58
C ALA A 55 -36.04 31.49 -2.64
N PRO A 56 -36.75 31.11 -1.54
CA PRO A 56 -36.32 29.94 -0.73
C PRO A 56 -36.23 28.64 -1.52
N LEU A 57 -37.20 28.31 -2.36
CA LEU A 57 -37.18 27.11 -3.19
C LEU A 57 -35.97 27.08 -4.15
N ILE A 58 -35.66 28.23 -4.74
CA ILE A 58 -34.50 28.35 -5.65
C ILE A 58 -33.19 28.16 -4.86
N LEU A 59 -33.11 28.72 -3.64
CA LEU A 59 -31.94 28.56 -2.76
C LEU A 59 -31.71 27.12 -2.36
N ASP A 60 -32.79 26.42 -1.92
CA ASP A 60 -32.73 25.00 -1.55
C ASP A 60 -32.26 24.12 -2.72
N ALA A 61 -32.73 24.44 -3.93
CA ALA A 61 -32.27 23.74 -5.14
C ALA A 61 -30.80 24.05 -5.46
N ALA A 62 -30.36 25.30 -5.29
CA ALA A 62 -28.96 25.67 -5.47
C ALA A 62 -28.03 24.92 -4.48
N ASP A 63 -28.44 24.88 -3.19
CA ASP A 63 -27.70 24.15 -2.15
C ASP A 63 -27.64 22.64 -2.45
N HIS A 64 -28.71 22.05 -2.97
CA HIS A 64 -28.75 20.64 -3.40
C HIS A 64 -27.70 20.36 -4.51
N PHE A 65 -27.71 21.14 -5.60
CA PHE A 65 -26.73 20.96 -6.67
C PHE A 65 -25.30 21.25 -6.21
N TYR A 66 -25.11 22.25 -5.33
CA TYR A 66 -23.81 22.53 -4.73
C TYR A 66 -23.28 21.33 -3.94
N TRP A 67 -24.14 20.69 -3.09
CA TRP A 67 -23.79 19.50 -2.30
C TRP A 67 -23.33 18.34 -3.18
N LEU A 68 -23.97 18.17 -4.35
CA LEU A 68 -23.64 17.17 -5.36
C LEU A 68 -22.47 17.59 -6.28
N ASN A 69 -21.74 18.62 -5.89
CA ASN A 69 -20.59 19.18 -6.65
C ASN A 69 -20.95 19.61 -8.08
N ASN A 70 -22.22 20.00 -8.33
CA ASN A 70 -22.71 20.46 -9.61
C ASN A 70 -22.77 22.00 -9.67
N GLY A 71 -21.59 22.66 -9.62
CA GLY A 71 -21.47 24.12 -9.68
C GLY A 71 -22.13 24.73 -10.90
N PRO A 72 -22.01 24.19 -12.12
CA PRO A 72 -22.70 24.73 -13.31
C PRO A 72 -24.22 24.80 -13.18
N ALA A 73 -24.85 23.87 -12.46
CA ALA A 73 -26.28 23.91 -12.19
C ALA A 73 -26.62 24.84 -11.00
N ALA A 74 -25.76 24.89 -9.98
CA ALA A 74 -25.96 25.67 -8.77
C ALA A 74 -25.80 27.20 -9.02
N ALA A 75 -24.77 27.62 -9.76
CA ALA A 75 -24.41 29.04 -9.95
C ALA A 75 -25.58 29.92 -10.49
N PRO A 76 -26.31 29.58 -11.55
CA PRO A 76 -27.41 30.36 -12.03
C PRO A 76 -28.59 30.41 -11.05
N LEU A 77 -28.81 29.34 -10.27
CA LEU A 77 -29.85 29.32 -9.23
C LEU A 77 -29.46 30.24 -8.07
N TYR A 78 -28.20 30.21 -7.61
CA TYR A 78 -27.72 31.17 -6.61
C TYR A 78 -27.83 32.61 -7.09
N ALA A 79 -27.46 32.92 -8.33
CA ALA A 79 -27.59 34.27 -8.89
C ALA A 79 -29.05 34.76 -8.92
N ARG A 80 -29.98 33.85 -9.23
CA ARG A 80 -31.41 34.15 -9.22
C ARG A 80 -31.95 34.36 -7.80
N ALA A 81 -31.57 33.50 -6.85
CA ALA A 81 -31.97 33.58 -5.44
C ALA A 81 -31.41 34.88 -4.81
N GLU A 82 -30.13 35.20 -5.03
CA GLU A 82 -29.47 36.43 -4.56
C GLU A 82 -30.25 37.67 -4.99
N LYS A 83 -30.60 37.74 -6.28
CA LYS A 83 -31.38 38.87 -6.79
C LYS A 83 -32.74 38.99 -6.12
N LEU A 84 -33.49 37.91 -5.98
CA LEU A 84 -34.83 37.92 -5.36
C LEU A 84 -34.77 38.32 -3.89
N PHE A 85 -33.79 37.82 -3.13
CA PHE A 85 -33.60 38.18 -1.73
C PHE A 85 -33.15 39.63 -1.58
N SER A 86 -32.32 40.14 -2.49
CA SER A 86 -31.93 41.54 -2.52
C SER A 86 -33.13 42.43 -2.77
N ASP A 87 -33.98 42.11 -3.77
CA ASP A 87 -35.20 42.85 -4.10
C ASP A 87 -36.20 42.88 -2.93
N ASN A 88 -36.22 41.80 -2.09
CA ASN A 88 -37.04 41.70 -0.90
C ASN A 88 -36.43 42.31 0.37
N GLY A 89 -35.16 42.73 0.33
CA GLY A 89 -34.43 43.24 1.49
C GLY A 89 -33.99 42.19 2.51
N GLU A 90 -33.94 40.89 2.14
CA GLU A 90 -33.60 39.75 2.97
C GLU A 90 -32.09 39.50 3.03
N LYS A 91 -31.34 40.37 3.72
CA LYS A 91 -29.85 40.40 3.73
C LYS A 91 -29.16 39.08 4.10
N ARG A 92 -29.78 38.32 5.03
CA ARG A 92 -29.23 37.02 5.43
C ARG A 92 -29.18 36.04 4.24
N ASN A 93 -30.32 35.88 3.57
CA ASN A 93 -30.47 34.90 2.49
C ASN A 93 -29.79 35.40 1.19
N GLU A 94 -29.77 36.75 0.99
CA GLU A 94 -28.97 37.35 -0.06
C GLU A 94 -27.49 37.00 0.06
N LEU A 95 -26.90 37.10 1.28
CA LEU A 95 -25.50 36.78 1.51
C LEU A 95 -25.23 35.25 1.40
N HIS A 96 -26.14 34.38 1.88
CA HIS A 96 -26.05 32.93 1.67
C HIS A 96 -25.96 32.59 0.17
N ALA A 97 -26.88 33.10 -0.64
CA ALA A 97 -26.90 32.88 -2.07
C ALA A 97 -25.66 33.49 -2.77
N HIS A 98 -25.21 34.67 -2.33
CA HIS A 98 -24.00 35.31 -2.85
C HIS A 98 -22.72 34.44 -2.61
N ILE A 99 -22.52 33.95 -1.39
CA ILE A 99 -21.38 33.08 -1.06
C ILE A 99 -21.44 31.78 -1.88
N GLY A 100 -22.61 31.14 -1.99
CA GLY A 100 -22.80 29.92 -2.79
C GLY A 100 -22.48 30.18 -4.28
N ARG A 101 -22.91 31.33 -4.84
CA ARG A 101 -22.58 31.74 -6.21
C ARG A 101 -21.07 31.91 -6.39
N LEU A 102 -20.43 32.74 -5.55
CA LEU A 102 -18.99 32.98 -5.62
C LEU A 102 -18.18 31.67 -5.59
N ARG A 103 -18.57 30.71 -4.73
CA ARG A 103 -17.89 29.40 -4.65
C ARG A 103 -18.17 28.55 -5.88
N SER A 104 -19.36 28.56 -6.43
CA SER A 104 -19.71 27.81 -7.65
C SER A 104 -19.00 28.37 -8.90
N GLU A 105 -18.62 29.64 -8.89
CA GLU A 105 -17.88 30.36 -9.94
C GLU A 105 -16.40 30.60 -9.57
N ALA A 106 -15.88 30.00 -8.51
CA ALA A 106 -14.55 30.30 -7.95
C ALA A 106 -13.38 30.16 -8.96
N GLU A 107 -13.53 29.34 -9.98
CA GLU A 107 -12.47 29.13 -10.99
C GLU A 107 -12.27 30.34 -11.95
N ILE A 108 -13.12 31.32 -11.91
CA ILE A 108 -13.02 32.53 -12.77
C ILE A 108 -12.42 33.73 -12.04
N MET A 109 -12.15 33.62 -10.74
CA MET A 109 -11.51 34.63 -9.93
C MET A 109 -10.32 34.09 -9.15
N SER A 110 -9.47 35.00 -8.64
CA SER A 110 -8.33 34.61 -7.80
C SER A 110 -8.79 33.96 -6.49
N PHE A 111 -8.24 32.78 -6.17
CA PHE A 111 -8.50 32.10 -4.88
C PHE A 111 -8.10 33.00 -3.69
N VAL A 112 -7.02 33.77 -3.81
CA VAL A 112 -6.56 34.69 -2.76
C VAL A 112 -7.56 35.80 -2.52
N ASP A 113 -8.16 36.37 -3.56
CA ASP A 113 -9.16 37.43 -3.43
C ASP A 113 -10.48 36.89 -2.85
N LEU A 114 -10.89 35.70 -3.26
CA LEU A 114 -12.08 35.05 -2.70
C LEU A 114 -11.87 34.72 -1.21
N SER A 115 -10.72 34.14 -0.84
CA SER A 115 -10.39 33.86 0.56
C SER A 115 -10.40 35.13 1.41
N ARG A 116 -9.83 36.24 0.89
CA ARG A 116 -9.83 37.52 1.60
C ARG A 116 -11.25 38.04 1.80
N TYR A 117 -12.08 38.06 0.77
CA TYR A 117 -13.48 38.46 0.85
C TYR A 117 -14.25 37.67 1.91
N LEU A 118 -14.14 36.33 1.89
CA LEU A 118 -14.80 35.46 2.87
C LEU A 118 -14.28 35.69 4.30
N ALA A 119 -12.98 35.99 4.45
CA ALA A 119 -12.40 36.32 5.75
C ALA A 119 -12.94 37.66 6.30
N GLU A 120 -13.15 38.64 5.46
CA GLU A 120 -13.78 39.94 5.81
C GLU A 120 -15.25 39.74 6.21
N GLU A 121 -16.01 38.93 5.45
CA GLU A 121 -17.41 38.61 5.77
C GLU A 121 -17.55 37.93 7.12
N LEU A 122 -16.66 37.00 7.49
CA LEU A 122 -16.64 36.30 8.78
C LEU A 122 -16.50 37.30 9.98
N GLN A 123 -16.01 38.53 9.75
CA GLN A 123 -15.88 39.55 10.80
C GLN A 123 -17.13 40.44 10.93
N THR A 124 -18.08 40.33 10.01
CA THR A 124 -19.29 41.14 10.06
C THR A 124 -20.19 40.76 11.24
N PRO A 125 -20.98 41.72 11.78
CA PRO A 125 -21.93 41.44 12.87
C PRO A 125 -22.95 40.36 12.52
N LEU A 126 -23.33 40.25 11.23
CA LEU A 126 -24.28 39.27 10.75
C LEU A 126 -23.72 37.85 10.96
N LEU A 127 -22.51 37.54 10.47
CA LEU A 127 -21.91 36.23 10.60
C LEU A 127 -21.41 35.87 12.00
N ARG A 128 -21.13 36.90 12.83
CA ARG A 128 -20.80 36.65 14.25
C ARG A 128 -21.99 36.14 15.06
N ASN A 129 -23.20 36.56 14.71
CA ASN A 129 -24.44 36.26 15.42
C ASN A 129 -25.23 35.08 14.79
N ASP A 130 -25.09 34.80 13.51
CA ASP A 130 -25.78 33.75 12.77
C ASP A 130 -24.83 32.54 12.55
N LYS A 131 -24.97 31.52 13.40
CA LYS A 131 -24.09 30.34 13.38
C LYS A 131 -24.21 29.51 12.11
N ASP A 132 -25.44 29.44 11.56
CA ASP A 132 -25.71 28.70 10.33
C ASP A 132 -25.02 29.36 9.12
N LEU A 133 -25.20 30.67 8.97
CA LEU A 133 -24.58 31.44 7.89
C LEU A 133 -23.05 31.48 8.05
N ARG A 134 -22.55 31.53 9.30
CA ARG A 134 -21.12 31.43 9.60
C ARG A 134 -20.55 30.10 9.17
N LEU A 135 -21.23 28.98 9.50
CA LEU A 135 -20.84 27.64 9.04
C LEU A 135 -20.73 27.59 7.52
N TRP A 136 -21.74 28.09 6.80
CA TRP A 136 -21.76 28.16 5.34
C TRP A 136 -20.56 28.93 4.77
N CYS A 137 -20.23 30.08 5.35
CA CYS A 137 -19.08 30.88 4.93
C CYS A 137 -17.75 30.19 5.19
N LEU A 138 -17.58 29.53 6.36
CA LEU A 138 -16.40 28.73 6.70
C LEU A 138 -16.19 27.56 5.76
N ILE A 139 -17.25 26.86 5.36
CA ILE A 139 -17.21 25.78 4.37
C ILE A 139 -16.70 26.30 3.03
N ALA A 140 -17.29 27.40 2.54
CA ALA A 140 -16.88 28.03 1.29
C ALA A 140 -15.40 28.46 1.34
N LYS A 141 -14.96 29.01 2.48
CA LYS A 141 -13.59 29.44 2.70
C LYS A 141 -12.64 28.25 2.80
N GLY A 142 -12.97 27.17 3.54
CA GLY A 142 -12.16 25.97 3.65
C GLY A 142 -11.88 25.29 2.31
N TYR A 143 -12.90 25.23 1.43
CA TYR A 143 -12.72 24.76 0.05
C TYR A 143 -11.88 25.69 -0.82
N THR A 144 -11.84 26.97 -0.51
CA THR A 144 -11.03 27.96 -1.25
C THR A 144 -9.58 27.89 -0.77
N ASP A 145 -9.38 27.84 0.53
CA ASP A 145 -8.06 27.93 1.15
C ASP A 145 -7.22 26.68 0.95
N ILE A 146 -7.82 25.50 0.69
CA ILE A 146 -7.08 24.27 0.39
C ILE A 146 -6.11 24.43 -0.81
N GLU A 147 -6.36 25.37 -1.69
CA GLU A 147 -5.56 25.65 -2.87
C GLU A 147 -4.45 26.69 -2.63
N ILE A 148 -4.49 27.37 -1.47
CA ILE A 148 -3.58 28.50 -1.19
C ILE A 148 -2.92 28.51 0.21
N ASP A 149 -3.56 27.94 1.26
CA ASP A 149 -3.04 27.92 2.64
C ASP A 149 -3.66 26.79 3.48
N TYR A 150 -2.95 25.68 3.65
CA TYR A 150 -3.42 24.52 4.42
C TYR A 150 -3.64 24.82 5.92
N ARG A 151 -2.90 25.78 6.49
CA ARG A 151 -3.10 26.17 7.89
C ARG A 151 -4.40 26.94 8.08
N ALA A 152 -4.74 27.81 7.13
CA ALA A 152 -6.02 28.48 7.12
C ALA A 152 -7.16 27.47 6.93
N THR A 153 -7.04 26.59 5.94
CA THR A 153 -7.98 25.49 5.68
C THR A 153 -8.26 24.66 6.94
N LYS A 154 -7.23 24.28 7.68
CA LYS A 154 -7.35 23.51 8.92
C LYS A 154 -8.17 24.26 9.98
N ARG A 155 -7.88 25.56 10.19
CA ARG A 155 -8.62 26.37 11.16
C ARG A 155 -10.09 26.50 10.79
N ASP A 156 -10.37 26.75 9.50
CA ASP A 156 -11.74 26.93 9.02
C ASP A 156 -12.58 25.66 9.17
N TRP A 157 -12.02 24.49 8.80
CA TRP A 157 -12.70 23.21 8.96
C TRP A 157 -12.86 22.78 10.43
N LEU A 158 -11.92 23.10 11.33
CA LEU A 158 -12.06 22.83 12.76
C LEU A 158 -13.19 23.69 13.36
N GLU A 159 -13.27 24.96 13.02
CA GLU A 159 -14.36 25.85 13.46
C GLU A 159 -15.70 25.44 12.85
N ALA A 160 -15.72 25.09 11.56
CA ALA A 160 -16.92 24.59 10.87
C ALA A 160 -17.46 23.31 11.56
N ARG A 161 -16.57 22.36 11.89
CA ARG A 161 -16.90 21.12 12.60
C ARG A 161 -17.55 21.40 13.96
N GLU A 162 -16.94 22.28 14.77
CA GLU A 162 -17.47 22.64 16.08
C GLU A 162 -18.85 23.29 15.97
N ILE A 163 -19.05 24.20 15.02
CA ILE A 163 -20.36 24.84 14.80
C ILE A 163 -21.39 23.80 14.34
N ALA A 164 -21.03 22.92 13.40
CA ALA A 164 -21.91 21.87 12.90
C ALA A 164 -22.37 20.90 14.02
N GLU A 165 -21.44 20.49 14.92
CA GLU A 165 -21.77 19.68 16.10
C GLU A 165 -22.79 20.39 17.02
N ASN A 166 -22.57 21.67 17.29
CA ASN A 166 -23.46 22.48 18.14
C ASN A 166 -24.85 22.69 17.52
N LEU A 167 -24.95 22.65 16.17
CA LEU A 167 -26.22 22.77 15.44
C LEU A 167 -26.89 21.40 15.18
N GLY A 168 -26.25 20.27 15.50
CA GLY A 168 -26.74 18.92 15.21
C GLY A 168 -26.76 18.59 13.72
N GLN A 169 -25.83 19.17 12.94
CA GLN A 169 -25.71 18.97 11.49
C GLN A 169 -24.68 17.91 11.17
N ASP A 170 -24.97 16.64 11.46
CA ASP A 170 -24.06 15.49 11.35
C ASP A 170 -23.41 15.35 9.97
N GLN A 171 -24.11 15.74 8.91
CA GLN A 171 -23.62 15.70 7.54
C GLN A 171 -22.43 16.66 7.35
N TRP A 172 -22.47 17.87 7.94
CA TRP A 172 -21.36 18.80 7.90
C TRP A 172 -20.21 18.42 8.84
N VAL A 173 -20.51 17.77 9.97
CA VAL A 173 -19.47 17.18 10.83
C VAL A 173 -18.66 16.13 10.04
N THR A 174 -19.36 15.19 9.40
CA THR A 174 -18.73 14.16 8.56
C THR A 174 -17.91 14.77 7.41
N ARG A 175 -18.44 15.81 6.76
CA ARG A 175 -17.73 16.51 5.68
C ARG A 175 -16.44 17.16 6.21
N ALA A 176 -16.51 17.85 7.34
CA ALA A 176 -15.37 18.51 7.96
C ALA A 176 -14.29 17.50 8.38
N ASP A 177 -14.67 16.35 8.97
CA ASP A 177 -13.72 15.29 9.31
C ASP A 177 -12.97 14.77 8.08
N GLY A 178 -13.66 14.53 6.98
CA GLY A 178 -13.02 14.08 5.74
C GLY A 178 -12.10 15.11 5.10
N GLU A 179 -12.49 16.38 5.08
CA GLU A 179 -11.63 17.46 4.55
C GLU A 179 -10.43 17.75 5.47
N LEU A 180 -10.58 17.60 6.80
CA LEU A 180 -9.43 17.59 7.74
C LEU A 180 -8.51 16.40 7.48
N GLY A 181 -9.02 15.27 6.96
CA GLY A 181 -8.22 14.15 6.47
C GLY A 181 -7.35 14.54 5.28
N LEU A 182 -7.88 15.28 4.31
CA LEU A 182 -7.08 15.80 3.19
C LEU A 182 -5.97 16.73 3.69
N VAL A 183 -6.29 17.64 4.60
CA VAL A 183 -5.28 18.53 5.21
C VAL A 183 -4.20 17.73 5.93
N ALA A 184 -4.58 16.70 6.68
CA ALA A 184 -3.62 15.83 7.37
C ALA A 184 -2.66 15.12 6.39
N PHE A 185 -3.16 14.68 5.21
CA PHE A 185 -2.31 14.12 4.16
C PHE A 185 -1.27 15.13 3.67
N LEU A 186 -1.72 16.34 3.32
CA LEU A 186 -0.87 17.40 2.80
C LEU A 186 0.12 17.94 3.86
N GLU A 187 -0.22 17.85 5.14
CA GLU A 187 0.69 18.12 6.28
C GLU A 187 1.70 16.97 6.53
N GLY A 188 1.68 15.89 5.74
CA GLY A 188 2.60 14.76 5.88
C GLY A 188 2.20 13.77 6.98
N SER A 189 0.91 13.59 7.22
CA SER A 189 0.36 12.60 8.17
C SER A 189 -0.60 11.63 7.47
N PRO A 190 -0.08 10.76 6.56
CA PRO A 190 -0.92 9.88 5.73
C PRO A 190 -1.77 8.90 6.53
N GLY A 191 -1.28 8.39 7.66
CA GLY A 191 -2.06 7.53 8.54
C GLY A 191 -3.31 8.23 9.11
N ARG A 192 -3.14 9.43 9.67
CA ARG A 192 -4.27 10.24 10.15
C ARG A 192 -5.24 10.60 9.02
N ALA A 193 -4.72 10.88 7.83
CA ALA A 193 -5.51 11.16 6.64
C ALA A 193 -6.42 9.98 6.28
N ALA A 194 -5.87 8.78 6.22
CA ALA A 194 -6.60 7.55 5.91
C ALA A 194 -7.75 7.30 6.90
N ARG A 195 -7.50 7.48 8.22
CA ARG A 195 -8.54 7.37 9.25
C ARG A 195 -9.69 8.33 9.04
N LEU A 196 -9.39 9.63 8.91
CA LEU A 196 -10.42 10.67 8.81
C LEU A 196 -11.24 10.54 7.53
N MET A 197 -10.59 10.40 6.38
CA MET A 197 -11.28 10.23 5.10
C MET A 197 -12.05 8.91 5.01
N GLY A 198 -11.47 7.84 5.54
CA GLY A 198 -12.12 6.52 5.58
C GLY A 198 -13.35 6.50 6.49
N GLY A 199 -13.25 7.09 7.69
CA GLY A 199 -14.39 7.26 8.60
C GLY A 199 -15.52 8.09 7.98
N ALA A 200 -15.16 9.21 7.31
CA ALA A 200 -16.11 10.04 6.61
C ALA A 200 -16.80 9.29 5.45
N LEU A 201 -16.08 8.51 4.67
CA LEU A 201 -16.67 7.67 3.63
C LEU A 201 -17.68 6.66 4.21
N LEU A 202 -17.36 6.02 5.33
CA LEU A 202 -18.30 5.09 6.00
C LEU A 202 -19.57 5.79 6.46
N SER A 203 -19.44 6.97 7.05
CA SER A 203 -20.58 7.75 7.53
C SER A 203 -21.49 8.19 6.38
N THR A 204 -20.92 8.64 5.25
CA THR A 204 -21.70 9.02 4.07
C THR A 204 -22.42 7.84 3.43
N MET A 205 -21.77 6.68 3.35
CA MET A 205 -22.41 5.44 2.88
C MET A 205 -23.57 4.99 3.79
N ALA A 206 -23.39 5.09 5.10
CA ALA A 206 -24.40 4.69 6.08
C ALA A 206 -25.62 5.64 6.07
N SER A 207 -25.40 6.93 5.83
CA SER A 207 -26.46 7.95 5.75
C SER A 207 -27.13 8.06 4.38
N GLY A 208 -26.52 7.46 3.33
CA GLY A 208 -26.96 7.60 1.94
C GLY A 208 -26.62 8.96 1.34
N ASP A 209 -25.59 9.64 1.86
CA ASP A 209 -25.10 10.90 1.33
C ASP A 209 -24.24 10.67 0.09
N VAL A 210 -24.87 10.72 -1.09
CA VAL A 210 -24.20 10.47 -2.37
C VAL A 210 -23.12 11.50 -2.67
N GLY A 211 -23.35 12.80 -2.39
CA GLY A 211 -22.34 13.85 -2.62
C GLY A 211 -21.09 13.67 -1.78
N GLY A 212 -21.27 13.32 -0.50
CA GLY A 212 -20.15 12.97 0.40
C GLY A 212 -19.45 11.68 -0.01
N GLU A 213 -20.20 10.65 -0.41
CA GLU A 213 -19.61 9.38 -0.87
C GLU A 213 -18.72 9.60 -2.10
N ILE A 214 -19.18 10.32 -3.12
CA ILE A 214 -18.36 10.63 -4.30
C ILE A 214 -17.09 11.37 -3.88
N ARG A 215 -17.21 12.43 -3.07
CA ARG A 215 -16.06 13.24 -2.61
C ARG A 215 -14.99 12.40 -1.92
N PHE A 216 -15.39 11.53 -0.97
CA PHE A 216 -14.40 10.75 -0.22
C PHE A 216 -13.86 9.55 -1.00
N LEU A 217 -14.59 9.02 -1.98
CA LEU A 217 -14.04 8.08 -2.96
C LEU A 217 -12.93 8.74 -3.80
N GLU A 218 -13.12 9.98 -4.25
CA GLU A 218 -12.10 10.74 -4.99
C GLU A 218 -10.84 10.99 -4.14
N LEU A 219 -11.01 11.46 -2.90
CA LEU A 219 -9.89 11.77 -2.00
C LEU A 219 -9.09 10.53 -1.60
N LEU A 220 -9.76 9.43 -1.25
CA LEU A 220 -9.08 8.18 -0.95
C LEU A 220 -8.38 7.60 -2.19
N GLY A 221 -9.05 7.66 -3.36
CA GLY A 221 -8.43 7.25 -4.61
C GLY A 221 -7.13 8.01 -4.88
N ARG A 222 -7.12 9.33 -4.64
CA ARG A 222 -5.92 10.15 -4.76
C ARG A 222 -4.83 9.74 -3.76
N GLY A 223 -5.18 9.51 -2.49
CA GLY A 223 -4.22 9.04 -1.48
C GLY A 223 -3.59 7.70 -1.85
N PHE A 224 -4.36 6.74 -2.39
CA PHE A 224 -3.82 5.46 -2.88
C PHE A 224 -2.92 5.63 -4.11
N GLU A 225 -3.25 6.55 -5.00
CA GLU A 225 -2.43 6.86 -6.18
C GLU A 225 -1.06 7.41 -5.77
N GLU A 226 -1.02 8.35 -4.85
CA GLU A 226 0.21 8.99 -4.35
C GLU A 226 1.18 8.01 -3.65
N VAL A 227 0.67 6.94 -3.06
CA VAL A 227 1.51 5.89 -2.45
C VAL A 227 1.74 4.68 -3.38
N ASN A 228 1.65 4.88 -4.70
CA ASN A 228 1.88 3.87 -5.74
C ASN A 228 0.92 2.65 -5.69
N ARG A 229 -0.23 2.79 -5.02
CA ARG A 229 -1.29 1.76 -4.99
C ARG A 229 -2.31 2.01 -6.10
N HIS A 230 -1.83 2.06 -7.34
CA HIS A 230 -2.60 2.50 -8.52
C HIS A 230 -3.83 1.62 -8.81
N ALA A 231 -3.78 0.32 -8.51
CA ALA A 231 -4.90 -0.58 -8.74
C ALA A 231 -6.09 -0.27 -7.82
N GLU A 232 -5.82 0.02 -6.56
CA GLU A 232 -6.81 0.46 -5.58
C GLU A 232 -7.35 1.84 -5.94
N ALA A 233 -6.46 2.77 -6.28
CA ALA A 233 -6.84 4.11 -6.73
C ALA A 233 -7.86 4.06 -7.87
N ILE A 234 -7.61 3.27 -8.92
CA ILE A 234 -8.53 3.09 -10.05
C ILE A 234 -9.91 2.58 -9.59
N ARG A 235 -9.97 1.70 -8.59
CA ARG A 235 -11.26 1.19 -8.07
C ARG A 235 -12.09 2.27 -7.38
N PHE A 236 -11.44 3.12 -6.57
CA PHE A 236 -12.10 4.25 -5.93
C PHE A 236 -12.62 5.23 -6.98
N PHE A 237 -11.80 5.57 -7.96
CA PHE A 237 -12.19 6.46 -9.05
C PHE A 237 -13.32 5.88 -9.91
N ASP A 238 -13.26 4.61 -10.30
CA ASP A 238 -14.32 3.93 -11.05
C ASP A 238 -15.65 3.92 -10.29
N ARG A 239 -15.59 3.74 -8.95
CA ARG A 239 -16.80 3.77 -8.11
C ARG A 239 -17.37 5.18 -8.03
N ALA A 240 -16.54 6.22 -7.85
CA ALA A 240 -16.96 7.61 -7.86
C ALA A 240 -17.63 7.99 -9.19
N ILE A 241 -17.02 7.64 -10.34
CA ILE A 241 -17.57 7.88 -11.68
C ILE A 241 -18.93 7.20 -11.85
N LYS A 242 -19.04 5.91 -11.52
CA LYS A 242 -20.30 5.17 -11.64
C LYS A 242 -21.40 5.69 -10.73
N LEU A 243 -21.04 6.19 -9.55
CA LEU A 243 -22.02 6.76 -8.62
C LEU A 243 -22.55 8.10 -9.14
N ALA A 244 -21.66 8.97 -9.66
CA ALA A 244 -22.03 10.22 -10.29
C ALA A 244 -22.90 10.02 -11.55
N GLU A 245 -22.62 9.00 -12.37
CA GLU A 245 -23.43 8.64 -13.54
C GLU A 245 -24.86 8.17 -13.18
N ARG A 246 -25.05 7.60 -12.00
CA ARG A 246 -26.37 7.15 -11.53
C ARG A 246 -27.21 8.27 -10.91
N GLU A 247 -26.56 9.28 -10.37
CA GLU A 247 -27.20 10.44 -9.76
C GLU A 247 -27.29 11.57 -10.80
N SER A 248 -28.48 11.77 -11.37
CA SER A 248 -28.69 12.71 -12.46
C SER A 248 -28.34 14.16 -12.13
N ASP A 249 -28.43 14.53 -10.85
CA ASP A 249 -28.18 15.90 -10.36
C ASP A 249 -26.70 16.11 -9.99
N SER A 250 -25.89 15.04 -9.99
CA SER A 250 -24.46 15.11 -9.65
C SER A 250 -23.66 15.86 -10.70
N GLY A 251 -22.66 16.62 -10.22
CA GLY A 251 -21.59 17.13 -11.06
C GLY A 251 -20.69 16.02 -11.57
N LEU A 252 -19.85 16.34 -12.55
CA LEU A 252 -18.85 15.42 -13.06
C LEU A 252 -17.72 15.25 -12.02
N PRO A 253 -17.32 14.01 -11.71
CA PRO A 253 -16.25 13.73 -10.74
C PRO A 253 -14.88 13.91 -11.42
N PHE A 254 -14.46 15.15 -11.69
CA PHE A 254 -13.24 15.45 -12.44
C PHE A 254 -12.00 14.88 -11.76
N MET A 255 -11.90 15.00 -10.43
CA MET A 255 -10.77 14.43 -9.68
C MET A 255 -10.64 12.91 -9.87
N ALA A 256 -11.76 12.20 -10.04
CA ALA A 256 -11.73 10.77 -10.34
C ALA A 256 -11.22 10.48 -11.77
N TYR A 257 -11.58 11.29 -12.77
CA TYR A 257 -11.02 11.15 -14.12
C TYR A 257 -9.53 11.45 -14.14
N GLU A 258 -9.10 12.52 -13.49
CA GLU A 258 -7.71 12.97 -13.34
C GLU A 258 -6.86 11.88 -12.67
N GLY A 259 -7.26 11.41 -11.49
CA GLY A 259 -6.54 10.40 -10.74
C GLY A 259 -6.50 9.05 -11.45
N LYS A 260 -7.61 8.62 -12.08
CA LYS A 260 -7.64 7.41 -12.90
C LYS A 260 -6.65 7.48 -14.05
N ALA A 261 -6.55 8.62 -14.72
CA ALA A 261 -5.62 8.80 -15.83
C ALA A 261 -4.17 8.74 -15.36
N ARG A 262 -3.80 9.39 -14.25
CA ARG A 262 -2.46 9.28 -13.64
C ARG A 262 -2.11 7.83 -13.31
N ALA A 263 -3.01 7.11 -12.65
CA ALA A 263 -2.80 5.70 -12.30
C ALA A 263 -2.66 4.80 -13.54
N LEU A 264 -3.34 5.10 -14.65
CA LEU A 264 -3.17 4.39 -15.91
C LEU A 264 -1.81 4.67 -16.55
N VAL A 265 -1.29 5.92 -16.50
CA VAL A 265 0.07 6.24 -16.96
C VAL A 265 1.10 5.46 -16.15
N ALA A 266 1.00 5.50 -14.82
CA ALA A 266 1.92 4.82 -13.91
C ALA A 266 1.92 3.28 -14.10
N THR A 267 0.80 2.71 -14.55
CA THR A 267 0.68 1.28 -14.86
C THR A 267 1.01 0.91 -16.32
N GLY A 268 1.64 1.84 -17.06
CA GLY A 268 2.10 1.59 -18.44
C GLY A 268 0.98 1.56 -19.50
N LYS A 269 -0.14 2.25 -19.25
CA LYS A 269 -1.31 2.30 -20.15
C LYS A 269 -1.60 3.72 -20.67
N PRO A 270 -0.64 4.43 -21.28
CA PRO A 270 -0.78 5.82 -21.66
C PRO A 270 -1.90 6.06 -22.69
N ASN A 271 -2.21 5.10 -23.55
CA ASN A 271 -3.30 5.23 -24.52
C ASN A 271 -4.69 5.16 -23.86
N GLU A 272 -4.88 4.30 -22.83
CA GLU A 272 -6.12 4.27 -22.04
C GLU A 272 -6.26 5.59 -21.25
N ALA A 273 -5.16 6.08 -20.67
CA ALA A 273 -5.13 7.37 -19.99
C ALA A 273 -5.53 8.53 -20.89
N ARG A 274 -4.96 8.60 -22.10
CA ARG A 274 -5.27 9.63 -23.10
C ARG A 274 -6.76 9.67 -23.41
N ALA A 275 -7.40 8.52 -23.64
CA ALA A 275 -8.83 8.46 -23.94
C ALA A 275 -9.69 9.01 -22.77
N VAL A 276 -9.34 8.67 -21.53
CA VAL A 276 -10.03 9.20 -20.32
C VAL A 276 -9.88 10.70 -20.23
N ILE A 277 -8.68 11.24 -20.48
CA ILE A 277 -8.39 12.68 -20.37
C ILE A 277 -9.09 13.47 -21.46
N GLU A 278 -9.06 13.02 -22.72
CA GLU A 278 -9.68 13.72 -23.86
C GLU A 278 -11.20 13.86 -23.67
N ASP A 279 -11.86 12.83 -23.15
CA ASP A 279 -13.29 12.89 -22.80
C ASP A 279 -13.55 13.88 -21.65
N ALA A 280 -12.77 13.77 -20.55
CA ALA A 280 -12.89 14.68 -19.42
C ALA A 280 -12.59 16.14 -19.80
N LEU A 281 -11.59 16.39 -20.64
CA LEU A 281 -11.19 17.71 -21.13
C LEU A 281 -12.30 18.37 -21.99
N ALA A 282 -12.93 17.59 -22.87
CA ALA A 282 -14.07 18.08 -23.64
C ALA A 282 -15.23 18.51 -22.72
N LYS A 283 -15.49 17.71 -21.67
CA LYS A 283 -16.53 18.03 -20.66
C LYS A 283 -16.16 19.27 -19.82
N ALA A 284 -14.88 19.38 -19.37
CA ALA A 284 -14.41 20.55 -18.62
C ALA A 284 -14.55 21.84 -19.42
N ARG A 285 -14.17 21.83 -20.70
CA ARG A 285 -14.34 22.97 -21.62
C ARG A 285 -15.79 23.34 -21.86
N ALA A 286 -16.66 22.35 -22.06
CA ALA A 286 -18.10 22.57 -22.24
C ALA A 286 -18.75 23.23 -21.00
N GLN A 287 -18.26 22.90 -19.81
CA GLN A 287 -18.73 23.46 -18.53
C GLN A 287 -17.93 24.69 -18.06
N GLN A 288 -16.96 25.17 -18.84
CA GLN A 288 -16.06 26.27 -18.50
C GLN A 288 -15.29 26.11 -17.19
N LYS A 289 -14.98 24.84 -16.84
CA LYS A 289 -14.21 24.44 -15.65
C LYS A 289 -12.70 24.55 -15.91
N ARG A 290 -12.18 25.78 -15.85
CA ARG A 290 -10.80 26.12 -16.26
C ARG A 290 -9.74 25.50 -15.35
N GLY A 291 -10.02 25.35 -14.04
CA GLY A 291 -9.13 24.67 -13.11
C GLY A 291 -8.97 23.20 -13.48
N HIS A 292 -10.07 22.46 -13.71
CA HIS A 292 -10.01 21.09 -14.17
C HIS A 292 -9.41 20.93 -15.57
N GLU A 293 -9.65 21.90 -16.49
CA GLU A 293 -8.96 21.93 -17.78
C GLU A 293 -7.44 21.98 -17.59
N ALA A 294 -6.94 22.84 -16.70
CA ALA A 294 -5.51 22.97 -16.44
C ALA A 294 -4.91 21.70 -15.78
N GLU A 295 -5.60 21.07 -14.80
CA GLU A 295 -5.18 19.80 -14.21
C GLU A 295 -5.08 18.68 -15.27
N LEU A 296 -6.09 18.59 -16.15
CA LEU A 296 -6.09 17.61 -17.26
C LEU A 296 -4.96 17.90 -18.26
N LEU A 297 -4.58 19.15 -18.48
CA LEU A 297 -3.42 19.53 -19.29
C LEU A 297 -2.11 19.08 -18.65
N ILE A 298 -1.95 19.16 -17.32
CA ILE A 298 -0.77 18.63 -16.62
C ILE A 298 -0.65 17.12 -16.92
N ILE A 299 -1.74 16.37 -16.79
CA ILE A 299 -1.73 14.92 -17.03
C ILE A 299 -1.47 14.60 -18.51
N LEU A 300 -2.02 15.37 -19.44
CA LEU A 300 -1.68 15.24 -20.87
C LEU A 300 -0.19 15.51 -21.13
N GLY A 301 0.41 16.43 -20.38
CA GLY A 301 1.85 16.66 -20.40
C GLY A 301 2.64 15.41 -20.04
N THR A 302 2.27 14.74 -18.93
CA THR A 302 2.93 13.48 -18.52
C THR A 302 2.67 12.32 -19.49
N VAL A 303 1.48 12.22 -20.10
CA VAL A 303 1.19 11.26 -21.17
C VAL A 303 2.07 11.51 -22.41
N ALA A 304 2.19 12.77 -22.82
CA ALA A 304 3.02 13.16 -23.97
C ALA A 304 4.50 12.85 -23.72
N GLU A 305 5.00 13.12 -22.52
CA GLU A 305 6.35 12.74 -22.08
C GLU A 305 6.56 11.22 -22.18
N SER A 306 5.66 10.43 -21.60
CA SER A 306 5.75 8.96 -21.60
C SER A 306 5.75 8.33 -22.99
N THR A 307 5.21 9.05 -24.00
CA THR A 307 5.19 8.65 -25.41
C THR A 307 6.30 9.30 -26.24
N GLY A 308 7.18 10.10 -25.61
CA GLY A 308 8.32 10.78 -26.25
C GLY A 308 7.97 12.09 -26.97
N ASP A 309 6.74 12.58 -26.87
CA ASP A 309 6.29 13.84 -27.46
C ASP A 309 6.57 15.04 -26.53
N ARG A 310 7.84 15.35 -26.41
CA ARG A 310 8.33 16.40 -25.54
C ARG A 310 7.77 17.79 -25.86
N THR A 311 7.56 18.10 -27.17
CA THR A 311 7.10 19.42 -27.59
C THR A 311 5.69 19.70 -27.06
N HIS A 312 4.79 18.75 -27.21
CA HIS A 312 3.45 18.91 -26.66
C HIS A 312 3.43 18.82 -25.13
N ALA A 313 4.30 17.99 -24.52
CA ALA A 313 4.43 17.94 -23.07
C ALA A 313 4.72 19.33 -22.48
N ILE A 314 5.76 20.02 -22.98
CA ILE A 314 6.10 21.40 -22.53
C ILE A 314 4.92 22.34 -22.79
N GLN A 315 4.30 22.29 -23.96
CA GLN A 315 3.20 23.18 -24.32
C GLN A 315 2.00 23.04 -23.36
N TYR A 316 1.59 21.81 -23.04
CA TYR A 316 0.48 21.57 -22.11
C TYR A 316 0.81 22.06 -20.69
N LEU A 317 1.99 21.76 -20.20
CA LEU A 317 2.43 22.15 -18.87
C LEU A 317 2.61 23.67 -18.73
N GLU A 318 3.13 24.35 -19.74
CA GLU A 318 3.21 25.84 -19.76
C GLU A 318 1.83 26.48 -19.74
N GLN A 319 0.84 25.96 -20.49
CA GLN A 319 -0.54 26.45 -20.45
C GLN A 319 -1.14 26.29 -19.05
N ALA A 320 -0.99 25.13 -18.42
CA ALA A 320 -1.49 24.88 -17.09
C ALA A 320 -0.81 25.79 -16.04
N GLY A 321 0.52 25.92 -16.11
CA GLY A 321 1.28 26.78 -15.21
C GLY A 321 0.94 28.26 -15.35
N GLN A 322 0.74 28.77 -16.57
CA GLN A 322 0.30 30.16 -16.81
C GLN A 322 -1.08 30.44 -16.22
N PHE A 323 -2.02 29.49 -16.37
CA PHE A 323 -3.33 29.60 -15.74
C PHE A 323 -3.22 29.62 -14.22
N ALA A 324 -2.49 28.67 -13.63
CA ALA A 324 -2.32 28.54 -12.18
C ALA A 324 -1.71 29.81 -11.56
N THR A 325 -0.66 30.36 -12.19
CA THR A 325 -0.04 31.62 -11.76
C THR A 325 -1.02 32.81 -11.85
N ALA A 326 -1.80 32.89 -12.93
CA ALA A 326 -2.73 34.00 -13.15
C ALA A 326 -3.86 34.05 -12.10
N VAL A 327 -4.35 32.91 -11.66
CA VAL A 327 -5.42 32.80 -10.65
C VAL A 327 -4.89 32.52 -9.23
N GLN A 328 -3.57 32.52 -9.04
CA GLN A 328 -2.90 32.23 -7.77
C GLN A 328 -3.29 30.87 -7.17
N PHE A 329 -3.34 29.84 -8.03
CA PHE A 329 -3.61 28.46 -7.66
C PHE A 329 -2.27 27.78 -7.34
N TYR A 330 -1.74 28.02 -6.16
CA TYR A 330 -0.36 27.65 -5.81
C TYR A 330 -0.09 26.15 -5.84
N ARG A 331 -1.07 25.31 -5.48
CA ARG A 331 -0.90 23.84 -5.55
C ARG A 331 -0.68 23.36 -6.98
N MET A 332 -1.51 23.81 -7.90
CA MET A 332 -1.39 23.47 -9.33
C MET A 332 -0.13 24.07 -9.96
N GLU A 333 0.25 25.29 -9.55
CA GLU A 333 1.50 25.94 -9.99
C GLU A 333 2.71 25.07 -9.61
N ALA A 334 2.74 24.54 -8.37
CA ALA A 334 3.80 23.67 -7.90
C ALA A 334 3.92 22.41 -8.75
N ASP A 335 2.80 21.76 -9.07
CA ASP A 335 2.77 20.53 -9.88
C ASP A 335 3.25 20.79 -11.32
N ALA A 336 2.72 21.84 -11.98
CA ALA A 336 3.12 22.19 -13.34
C ALA A 336 4.61 22.55 -13.42
N MET A 337 5.12 23.32 -12.46
CA MET A 337 6.53 23.72 -12.42
C MET A 337 7.48 22.56 -12.13
N PHE A 338 7.07 21.59 -11.30
CA PHE A 338 7.84 20.37 -11.05
C PHE A 338 8.00 19.54 -12.33
N GLU A 339 6.92 19.29 -13.06
CA GLU A 339 6.97 18.51 -14.31
C GLU A 339 7.76 19.25 -15.40
N LEU A 340 7.63 20.57 -15.51
CA LEU A 340 8.48 21.38 -16.41
C LEU A 340 9.97 21.28 -16.03
N ALA A 341 10.30 21.39 -14.75
CA ALA A 341 11.67 21.29 -14.27
C ALA A 341 12.29 19.93 -14.65
N LYS A 342 11.54 18.85 -14.50
CA LYS A 342 11.94 17.49 -14.91
C LYS A 342 12.26 17.42 -16.40
N LEU A 343 11.35 17.93 -17.26
CA LEU A 343 11.56 17.96 -18.71
C LEU A 343 12.78 18.77 -19.11
N TYR A 344 13.00 19.96 -18.54
CA TYR A 344 14.17 20.79 -18.83
C TYR A 344 15.48 20.16 -18.30
N ARG A 345 15.48 19.57 -17.09
CA ARG A 345 16.61 18.80 -16.56
C ARG A 345 17.04 17.68 -17.52
N ASP A 346 16.08 16.91 -18.01
CA ASP A 346 16.34 15.75 -18.86
C ASP A 346 16.76 16.14 -20.29
N SER A 347 16.57 17.43 -20.66
CA SER A 347 17.16 18.00 -21.89
C SER A 347 18.54 18.60 -21.73
N GLY A 348 19.00 18.73 -20.49
CA GLY A 348 20.26 19.40 -20.18
C GLY A 348 20.15 20.93 -20.04
N ASP A 349 18.95 21.50 -20.17
CA ASP A 349 18.72 22.94 -19.88
C ASP A 349 18.56 23.12 -18.36
N LEU A 350 19.71 23.06 -17.67
CA LEU A 350 19.76 23.11 -16.21
C LEU A 350 19.41 24.50 -15.66
N GLU A 351 19.51 25.56 -16.46
CA GLU A 351 19.15 26.91 -16.03
C GLU A 351 17.63 27.07 -15.93
N THR A 352 16.93 26.70 -16.99
CA THR A 352 15.45 26.72 -17.00
C THR A 352 14.88 25.74 -15.98
N ALA A 353 15.47 24.53 -15.86
CA ALA A 353 15.06 23.55 -14.87
C ALA A 353 15.16 24.08 -13.43
N ASP A 354 16.27 24.74 -13.06
CA ASP A 354 16.46 25.33 -11.72
C ASP A 354 15.48 26.47 -11.45
N ALA A 355 15.20 27.30 -12.45
CA ALA A 355 14.19 28.37 -12.33
C ALA A 355 12.79 27.78 -12.07
N ARG A 356 12.37 26.76 -12.85
CA ARG A 356 11.06 26.10 -12.67
C ARG A 356 10.97 25.35 -11.33
N ALA A 357 12.00 24.58 -10.95
CA ALA A 357 12.05 23.90 -9.68
C ALA A 357 11.97 24.86 -8.48
N THR A 358 12.68 25.99 -8.55
CA THR A 358 12.64 27.02 -7.52
C THR A 358 11.25 27.67 -7.43
N GLN A 359 10.59 27.94 -8.56
CA GLN A 359 9.23 28.46 -8.60
C GLN A 359 8.23 27.46 -8.00
N GLY A 360 8.33 26.19 -8.38
CA GLY A 360 7.47 25.12 -7.83
C GLY A 360 7.64 24.94 -6.32
N MET A 361 8.90 24.96 -5.82
CA MET A 361 9.18 24.89 -4.40
C MET A 361 8.60 26.09 -3.64
N ALA A 362 8.71 27.30 -4.19
CA ALA A 362 8.13 28.50 -3.58
C ALA A 362 6.60 28.43 -3.51
N ALA A 363 5.95 27.88 -4.52
CA ALA A 363 4.50 27.66 -4.54
C ALA A 363 4.08 26.62 -3.48
N SER A 364 4.75 25.47 -3.40
CA SER A 364 4.55 24.44 -2.34
C SER A 364 4.69 25.03 -0.93
N GLN A 365 5.71 25.84 -0.69
CA GLN A 365 5.94 26.45 0.62
C GLN A 365 4.84 27.45 0.99
N ARG A 366 4.29 28.19 0.02
CA ARG A 366 3.16 29.13 0.25
C ARG A 366 1.89 28.42 0.71
N VAL A 367 1.57 27.30 0.07
CA VAL A 367 0.43 26.46 0.43
C VAL A 367 0.62 25.80 1.82
N GLY A 368 1.87 25.56 2.21
CA GLY A 368 2.23 24.84 3.44
C GLY A 368 2.27 23.33 3.22
N ASP A 369 2.49 22.89 1.98
CA ASP A 369 2.61 21.52 1.58
C ASP A 369 3.86 20.88 2.20
N ARG A 370 3.68 19.72 2.84
CA ARG A 370 4.78 18.91 3.38
C ARG A 370 4.94 17.58 2.66
N TYR A 371 3.85 17.06 2.09
CA TYR A 371 3.90 15.77 1.41
C TYR A 371 4.75 15.80 0.14
N TYR A 372 4.62 16.86 -0.67
CA TYR A 372 5.38 17.02 -1.91
C TYR A 372 6.73 17.72 -1.76
N VAL A 373 7.05 18.25 -0.57
CA VAL A 373 8.35 18.90 -0.30
C VAL A 373 9.54 18.00 -0.58
N PRO A 374 9.57 16.70 -0.20
CA PRO A 374 10.71 15.83 -0.51
C PRO A 374 11.04 15.74 -2.00
N ARG A 375 10.03 15.55 -2.87
CA ARG A 375 10.27 15.50 -4.32
C ARG A 375 10.85 16.81 -4.89
N ASN A 376 10.39 17.97 -4.39
CA ASN A 376 10.89 19.28 -4.81
C ASN A 376 12.33 19.50 -4.32
N LEU A 377 12.65 19.11 -3.07
CA LEU A 377 14.03 19.16 -2.54
C LEU A 377 14.96 18.24 -3.32
N THR A 378 14.52 17.01 -3.62
CA THR A 378 15.27 16.05 -4.45
C THR A 378 15.56 16.62 -5.84
N MET A 379 14.57 17.23 -6.51
CA MET A 379 14.77 17.90 -7.81
C MET A 379 15.82 19.01 -7.72
N LEU A 380 15.74 19.86 -6.70
CA LEU A 380 16.72 20.93 -6.50
C LEU A 380 18.12 20.38 -6.18
N ALA A 381 18.20 19.29 -5.38
CA ALA A 381 19.45 18.60 -5.07
C ALA A 381 20.10 18.03 -6.33
N ASP A 382 19.34 17.32 -7.17
CA ASP A 382 19.79 16.80 -8.47
C ASP A 382 20.39 17.91 -9.35
N LEU A 383 19.71 19.06 -9.42
CA LEU A 383 20.17 20.20 -10.22
C LEU A 383 21.45 20.83 -9.65
N LYS A 384 21.60 20.88 -8.30
CA LYS A 384 22.85 21.34 -7.65
C LYS A 384 23.99 20.35 -7.91
N ALA A 385 23.73 19.04 -7.79
CA ALA A 385 24.72 17.99 -8.08
C ALA A 385 25.22 18.06 -9.54
N ARG A 386 24.30 18.16 -10.52
CA ARG A 386 24.66 18.31 -11.95
C ARG A 386 25.44 19.58 -12.26
N ARG A 387 25.39 20.61 -11.41
CA ARG A 387 26.19 21.84 -11.50
C ARG A 387 27.47 21.79 -10.69
N GLY A 388 27.82 20.63 -10.09
CA GLY A 388 29.04 20.45 -9.29
C GLY A 388 28.96 21.03 -7.87
N ARG A 389 27.76 21.44 -7.38
CA ARG A 389 27.57 21.99 -6.04
C ARG A 389 27.19 20.88 -5.06
N MET A 390 28.11 19.94 -4.82
CA MET A 390 27.86 18.70 -4.08
C MET A 390 27.41 18.95 -2.64
N ALA A 391 28.03 19.89 -1.91
CA ALA A 391 27.65 20.19 -0.52
C ALA A 391 26.22 20.74 -0.41
N ASP A 392 25.79 21.59 -1.37
CA ASP A 392 24.43 22.11 -1.38
C ASP A 392 23.42 21.01 -1.72
N ALA A 393 23.77 20.10 -2.64
CA ALA A 393 22.95 18.95 -3.00
C ALA A 393 22.75 18.02 -1.79
N ASN A 394 23.83 17.67 -1.08
CA ASN A 394 23.80 16.86 0.14
C ASN A 394 22.85 17.45 1.19
N ALA A 395 22.97 18.73 1.47
CA ALA A 395 22.11 19.41 2.45
C ALA A 395 20.61 19.39 2.08
N LEU A 396 20.30 19.44 0.77
CA LEU A 396 18.91 19.35 0.27
C LEU A 396 18.34 17.93 0.37
N TYR A 397 19.17 16.91 0.08
CA TYR A 397 18.76 15.52 0.27
C TYR A 397 18.50 15.21 1.76
N GLU A 398 19.41 15.61 2.66
CA GLU A 398 19.21 15.44 4.10
C GLU A 398 17.91 16.10 4.57
N GLN A 399 17.59 17.29 4.11
CA GLN A 399 16.32 17.94 4.39
C GLN A 399 15.11 17.14 3.86
N ALA A 400 15.21 16.57 2.66
CA ALA A 400 14.15 15.75 2.10
C ALA A 400 13.93 14.48 2.94
N GLU A 401 15.01 13.79 3.32
CA GLU A 401 14.97 12.60 4.17
C GLU A 401 14.36 12.89 5.54
N ASP A 402 14.70 14.01 6.18
CA ASP A 402 14.12 14.40 7.48
C ASP A 402 12.60 14.59 7.39
N VAL A 403 12.10 15.14 6.28
CA VAL A 403 10.65 15.26 6.05
C VAL A 403 10.01 13.88 5.85
N ILE A 404 10.65 13.00 5.06
CA ILE A 404 10.16 11.62 4.82
C ILE A 404 10.11 10.84 6.13
N GLU A 405 11.16 10.89 6.94
CA GLU A 405 11.22 10.23 8.26
C GLU A 405 10.06 10.68 9.16
N GLY A 406 9.80 11.99 9.20
CA GLY A 406 8.66 12.54 9.94
C GLY A 406 7.30 12.02 9.47
N MET A 407 7.14 11.75 8.16
CA MET A 407 5.93 11.14 7.61
C MET A 407 5.82 9.66 7.99
N LEU A 408 6.89 8.90 7.83
CA LEU A 408 6.92 7.45 8.10
C LEU A 408 6.64 7.11 9.57
N ILE A 409 7.11 7.95 10.51
CA ILE A 409 6.79 7.81 11.94
C ILE A 409 5.28 7.89 12.20
N SER A 410 4.54 8.65 11.39
CA SER A 410 3.09 8.86 11.56
C SER A 410 2.22 7.69 11.06
N VAL A 411 2.82 6.66 10.46
CA VAL A 411 2.12 5.54 9.84
C VAL A 411 2.36 4.26 10.64
N ASP A 412 1.33 3.75 11.30
CA ASP A 412 1.41 2.57 12.15
C ASP A 412 1.25 1.25 11.38
N ASP A 413 0.44 1.25 10.31
CA ASP A 413 0.22 0.08 9.48
C ASP A 413 1.48 -0.24 8.65
N PRO A 414 2.06 -1.45 8.77
CA PRO A 414 3.28 -1.84 8.06
C PRO A 414 3.18 -1.72 6.53
N TYR A 415 2.01 -2.00 5.94
CA TYR A 415 1.81 -1.90 4.49
C TYR A 415 1.73 -0.48 4.00
N TRP A 416 1.02 0.38 4.74
CA TRP A 416 0.99 1.81 4.44
C TRP A 416 2.38 2.42 4.60
N ASN A 417 3.12 2.04 5.66
CA ASN A 417 4.49 2.49 5.89
C ASN A 417 5.40 2.08 4.72
N SER A 418 5.38 0.81 4.32
CA SER A 418 6.15 0.30 3.17
C SER A 418 5.74 0.97 1.85
N SER A 419 4.44 1.25 1.63
CA SER A 419 3.97 1.94 0.43
C SER A 419 4.44 3.40 0.38
N VAL A 420 4.38 4.12 1.50
CA VAL A 420 4.89 5.51 1.60
C VAL A 420 6.41 5.53 1.42
N ALA A 421 7.14 4.62 2.08
CA ALA A 421 8.59 4.49 1.91
C ALA A 421 8.96 4.21 0.45
N GLY A 422 8.26 3.27 -0.19
CA GLY A 422 8.46 2.94 -1.60
C GLY A 422 8.19 4.10 -2.56
N SER A 423 7.18 4.94 -2.29
CA SER A 423 6.88 6.12 -3.13
C SER A 423 7.93 7.25 -3.01
N MET A 424 8.72 7.22 -1.95
CA MET A 424 9.75 8.23 -1.63
C MET A 424 11.19 7.71 -1.83
N SER A 425 11.36 6.47 -2.30
CA SER A 425 12.66 5.79 -2.38
C SER A 425 13.67 6.48 -3.32
N ASP A 426 13.20 7.19 -4.36
CA ASP A 426 14.08 7.91 -5.29
C ASP A 426 14.95 8.95 -4.59
N THR A 427 14.46 9.60 -3.53
CA THR A 427 15.25 10.56 -2.74
C THR A 427 16.50 9.90 -2.16
N TYR A 428 16.33 8.73 -1.54
CA TYR A 428 17.45 7.98 -0.94
C TYR A 428 18.41 7.41 -2.00
N LEU A 429 17.87 6.97 -3.14
CA LEU A 429 18.67 6.46 -4.23
C LEU A 429 19.56 7.55 -4.84
N HIS A 430 19.00 8.71 -5.17
CA HIS A 430 19.77 9.85 -5.71
C HIS A 430 20.77 10.38 -4.67
N HIS A 431 20.44 10.38 -3.38
CA HIS A 431 21.39 10.76 -2.33
C HIS A 431 22.53 9.73 -2.20
N PHE A 432 22.22 8.43 -2.27
CA PHE A 432 23.23 7.37 -2.32
C PHE A 432 24.19 7.57 -3.51
N GLU A 433 23.67 7.88 -4.70
CA GLU A 433 24.50 8.15 -5.88
C GLU A 433 25.43 9.36 -5.69
N LEU A 434 24.93 10.43 -5.04
CA LEU A 434 25.75 11.60 -4.71
C LEU A 434 26.90 11.21 -3.78
N LEU A 435 26.64 10.40 -2.74
CA LEU A 435 27.61 9.96 -1.74
C LEU A 435 28.50 8.80 -2.20
N ASN A 436 28.20 8.19 -3.35
CA ASN A 436 29.01 7.11 -3.91
C ASN A 436 30.35 7.61 -4.45
N GLN A 437 31.12 8.24 -3.55
CA GLN A 437 32.46 8.80 -3.83
C GLN A 437 33.48 8.20 -2.84
N PRO A 438 34.78 8.13 -3.19
CA PRO A 438 35.80 7.66 -2.26
C PRO A 438 35.83 8.52 -0.98
N GLY A 439 35.51 7.92 0.17
CA GLY A 439 35.54 8.58 1.48
C GLY A 439 34.17 8.66 2.16
N ASP A 440 33.05 8.59 1.42
CA ASP A 440 31.71 8.78 1.95
C ASP A 440 30.92 7.45 2.06
N LEU A 441 31.62 6.30 1.94
CA LEU A 441 31.00 4.98 1.94
C LEU A 441 30.09 4.71 3.13
N ALA A 442 30.47 5.13 4.34
CA ALA A 442 29.65 4.91 5.53
C ALA A 442 28.36 5.72 5.49
N ASP A 443 28.40 6.93 4.93
CA ASP A 443 27.22 7.78 4.80
C ASP A 443 26.32 7.27 3.65
N ALA A 444 26.89 6.85 2.53
CA ALA A 444 26.16 6.21 1.44
C ALA A 444 25.42 4.93 1.90
N PHE A 445 26.10 4.07 2.66
CA PHE A 445 25.50 2.88 3.28
C PHE A 445 24.36 3.26 4.23
N LYS A 446 24.57 4.24 5.12
CA LYS A 446 23.57 4.72 6.08
C LYS A 446 22.31 5.23 5.39
N VAL A 447 22.45 5.99 4.29
CA VAL A 447 21.32 6.53 3.51
C VAL A 447 20.48 5.38 2.94
N LEU A 448 21.12 4.37 2.35
CA LEU A 448 20.45 3.22 1.78
C LEU A 448 19.71 2.40 2.85
N GLU A 449 20.35 2.14 3.98
CA GLU A 449 19.79 1.34 5.07
C GLU A 449 18.63 2.04 5.83
N ARG A 450 18.45 3.36 5.68
CA ARG A 450 17.30 4.08 6.22
C ARG A 450 15.98 3.66 5.59
N ILE A 451 15.99 3.26 4.32
CA ILE A 451 14.78 2.93 3.59
C ILE A 451 14.56 1.42 3.44
N ARG A 452 15.62 0.60 3.57
CA ARG A 452 15.56 -0.84 3.32
C ARG A 452 15.11 -1.65 4.52
N GLY A 453 14.11 -2.52 4.31
CA GLY A 453 13.62 -3.44 5.32
C GLY A 453 13.08 -2.74 6.57
N ARG A 454 12.72 -1.49 6.45
CA ARG A 454 12.27 -0.60 7.53
C ARG A 454 11.12 -1.21 8.32
N THR A 455 10.14 -1.77 7.61
CA THR A 455 8.96 -2.39 8.21
C THR A 455 9.34 -3.54 9.14
N VAL A 456 10.27 -4.39 8.72
CA VAL A 456 10.76 -5.53 9.53
C VAL A 456 11.52 -5.04 10.76
N VAL A 457 12.44 -4.07 10.59
CA VAL A 457 13.23 -3.52 11.71
C VAL A 457 12.32 -2.85 12.74
N SER A 458 11.38 -2.00 12.30
CA SER A 458 10.42 -1.36 13.21
C SER A 458 9.62 -2.38 14.00
N ALA A 459 9.13 -3.44 13.34
CA ALA A 459 8.36 -4.48 14.01
C ALA A 459 9.20 -5.27 15.01
N LEU A 460 10.49 -5.57 14.72
CA LEU A 460 11.40 -6.23 15.64
C LEU A 460 11.74 -5.35 16.86
N GLU A 461 11.83 -4.03 16.67
CA GLU A 461 12.05 -3.08 17.78
C GLU A 461 10.79 -2.91 18.63
N ASP A 462 9.61 -2.78 18.00
CA ASP A 462 8.32 -2.65 18.69
C ASP A 462 8.00 -3.89 19.55
N ARG A 463 8.41 -5.08 19.13
CA ARG A 463 8.27 -6.31 19.94
C ARG A 463 8.99 -6.22 21.28
N LYS A 464 10.11 -5.51 21.37
CA LYS A 464 10.81 -5.28 22.64
C LYS A 464 10.02 -4.34 23.57
N ALA A 465 9.16 -3.49 23.00
CA ALA A 465 8.43 -2.45 23.72
C ALA A 465 6.97 -2.80 24.06
N MET A 466 6.33 -3.75 23.38
CA MET A 466 4.88 -3.93 23.43
C MET A 466 4.37 -5.20 24.12
N ASN A 467 3.54 -5.01 25.15
CA ASN A 467 2.39 -5.86 25.48
C ASN A 467 1.18 -5.39 24.65
N ILE A 468 1.06 -5.86 23.40
CA ILE A 468 -0.11 -5.49 22.56
C ILE A 468 -1.31 -6.32 23.03
N GLN A 469 -2.31 -5.66 23.63
CA GLN A 469 -3.66 -6.20 23.75
C GLN A 469 -4.41 -5.95 22.44
N GLU A 470 -4.85 -7.04 21.78
CA GLU A 470 -5.78 -6.93 20.64
C GLU A 470 -7.03 -6.16 21.06
N SER A 471 -7.43 -5.16 20.27
CA SER A 471 -8.73 -4.54 20.45
C SER A 471 -9.81 -5.51 19.96
N GLY A 472 -10.84 -5.77 20.77
CA GLY A 472 -11.95 -6.67 20.39
C GLY A 472 -12.69 -6.26 19.10
N LEU A 473 -12.50 -5.01 18.64
CA LEU A 473 -13.07 -4.47 17.40
C LEU A 473 -12.35 -5.09 16.17
N THR A 474 -11.04 -5.22 16.21
CA THR A 474 -10.22 -5.77 15.11
C THR A 474 -10.54 -7.25 14.87
N ALA A 475 -10.56 -8.06 15.94
CA ALA A 475 -10.93 -9.48 15.86
C ALA A 475 -12.36 -9.69 15.30
N GLY A 476 -13.31 -8.79 15.63
CA GLY A 476 -14.66 -8.83 15.07
C GLY A 476 -14.74 -8.50 13.59
N LEU A 477 -13.86 -7.65 13.07
CA LEU A 477 -13.78 -7.33 11.64
C LEU A 477 -13.10 -8.47 10.85
N GLU A 478 -12.06 -9.07 11.38
CA GLU A 478 -11.38 -10.23 10.78
C GLU A 478 -12.33 -11.41 10.58
N SER A 479 -13.09 -11.77 11.62
CA SER A 479 -14.09 -12.83 11.51
C SER A 479 -15.18 -12.52 10.46
N LYS A 480 -15.54 -11.25 10.24
CA LYS A 480 -16.48 -10.87 9.16
C LYS A 480 -15.83 -10.98 7.79
N VAL A 481 -14.57 -10.59 7.65
CA VAL A 481 -13.77 -10.75 6.41
C VAL A 481 -13.71 -12.24 6.06
N ALA A 482 -13.29 -13.09 6.98
CA ALA A 482 -13.24 -14.54 6.80
C ALA A 482 -14.61 -15.14 6.39
N THR A 483 -15.69 -14.70 7.03
CA THR A 483 -17.05 -15.15 6.67
C THR A 483 -17.42 -14.78 5.23
N VAL A 484 -17.10 -13.58 4.78
CA VAL A 484 -17.41 -13.12 3.42
C VAL A 484 -16.51 -13.83 2.41
N GLN A 485 -15.22 -14.02 2.70
CA GLN A 485 -14.30 -14.78 1.85
C GLN A 485 -14.75 -16.23 1.69
N LEU A 486 -15.13 -16.90 2.78
CA LEU A 486 -15.68 -18.27 2.74
C LEU A 486 -16.93 -18.36 1.86
N ARG A 487 -17.90 -17.43 2.00
CA ARG A 487 -19.08 -17.37 1.14
C ARG A 487 -18.74 -17.12 -0.32
N LEU A 488 -17.75 -16.26 -0.60
CA LEU A 488 -17.25 -16.03 -1.96
C LEU A 488 -16.67 -17.30 -2.60
N MET A 489 -16.00 -18.12 -1.82
CA MET A 489 -15.46 -19.40 -2.28
C MET A 489 -16.59 -20.42 -2.57
N GLN A 490 -17.67 -20.40 -1.82
CA GLN A 490 -18.78 -21.36 -1.91
C GLN A 490 -19.86 -21.01 -2.94
N THR A 491 -20.11 -19.72 -3.21
CA THR A 491 -21.20 -19.30 -4.09
C THR A 491 -20.83 -19.33 -5.57
N SER A 492 -21.70 -19.87 -6.42
CA SER A 492 -21.63 -19.81 -7.88
C SER A 492 -22.52 -18.72 -8.51
N ASP A 493 -23.42 -18.12 -7.73
CA ASP A 493 -24.32 -17.07 -8.21
C ASP A 493 -23.57 -15.76 -8.47
N SER A 494 -23.69 -15.22 -9.69
CA SER A 494 -22.95 -14.04 -10.12
C SER A 494 -23.40 -12.74 -9.43
N GLY A 495 -24.67 -12.64 -9.06
CA GLY A 495 -25.24 -11.49 -8.37
C GLY A 495 -24.80 -11.47 -6.91
N GLU A 496 -24.90 -12.63 -6.22
CA GLU A 496 -24.42 -12.79 -4.85
C GLU A 496 -22.91 -12.54 -4.76
N ARG A 497 -22.11 -13.08 -5.71
CA ARG A 497 -20.67 -12.81 -5.76
C ARG A 497 -20.34 -11.33 -5.86
N GLN A 498 -21.06 -10.58 -6.68
CA GLN A 498 -20.83 -9.14 -6.78
C GLN A 498 -21.05 -8.44 -5.45
N GLN A 499 -22.15 -8.75 -4.77
CA GLN A 499 -22.46 -8.17 -3.46
C GLN A 499 -21.42 -8.53 -2.40
N LEU A 500 -20.98 -9.80 -2.38
CA LEU A 500 -19.95 -10.27 -1.46
C LEU A 500 -18.57 -9.63 -1.73
N LEU A 501 -18.19 -9.40 -3.01
CA LEU A 501 -16.95 -8.69 -3.36
C LEU A 501 -16.99 -7.22 -2.91
N ASP A 502 -18.11 -6.54 -3.10
CA ASP A 502 -18.30 -5.17 -2.62
C ASP A 502 -18.25 -5.13 -1.08
N GLN A 503 -18.84 -6.12 -0.42
CA GLN A 503 -18.80 -6.26 1.04
C GLN A 503 -17.38 -6.58 1.56
N LEU A 504 -16.62 -7.44 0.87
CA LEU A 504 -15.24 -7.76 1.24
C LEU A 504 -14.34 -6.53 1.19
N VAL A 505 -14.40 -5.79 0.09
CA VAL A 505 -13.65 -4.53 -0.07
C VAL A 505 -13.93 -3.56 1.07
N GLU A 506 -15.21 -3.46 1.47
CA GLU A 506 -15.62 -2.58 2.57
C GLU A 506 -15.09 -3.05 3.93
N LEU A 507 -15.16 -4.36 4.21
CA LEU A 507 -14.66 -4.93 5.47
C LEU A 507 -13.13 -4.83 5.59
N GLU A 508 -12.40 -5.13 4.52
CA GLU A 508 -10.93 -4.98 4.49
C GLU A 508 -10.49 -3.54 4.69
N ARG A 509 -11.24 -2.59 4.11
CA ARG A 509 -11.01 -1.18 4.33
C ARG A 509 -11.21 -0.79 5.80
N ARG A 510 -12.27 -1.27 6.45
CA ARG A 510 -12.51 -1.06 7.90
C ARG A 510 -11.41 -1.68 8.74
N LEU A 511 -10.96 -2.85 8.36
CA LEU A 511 -9.87 -3.54 9.05
C LEU A 511 -8.58 -2.70 8.98
N GLY A 512 -8.19 -2.20 7.81
CA GLY A 512 -7.05 -1.30 7.66
C GLY A 512 -7.13 -0.05 8.52
N LEU A 513 -8.34 0.54 8.65
CA LEU A 513 -8.55 1.73 9.50
C LEU A 513 -8.48 1.42 11.00
N SER A 514 -8.85 0.22 11.44
CA SER A 514 -8.84 -0.16 12.87
C SER A 514 -7.44 -0.37 13.44
N TRP A 515 -6.42 -0.56 12.60
CA TRP A 515 -5.03 -0.72 13.01
C TRP A 515 -4.46 0.53 13.68
N GLU A 516 -4.96 1.68 13.29
CA GLU A 516 -4.42 2.96 13.70
C GLU A 516 -5.07 3.55 14.98
N GLU A 517 -6.11 2.90 15.53
CA GLU A 517 -6.81 3.39 16.72
C GLU A 517 -6.06 3.12 18.05
N GLY A 518 -5.01 2.30 18.05
CA GLY A 518 -4.40 1.76 19.28
C GLY A 518 -2.98 2.20 19.62
N SER A 519 -2.28 2.96 18.77
CA SER A 519 -0.84 3.22 18.96
C SER A 519 -0.52 4.70 19.22
N PRO A 520 0.32 5.02 20.21
CA PRO A 520 0.81 6.39 20.43
C PRO A 520 1.93 6.70 19.43
N ALA A 521 1.57 7.04 18.17
CA ALA A 521 2.52 7.44 17.11
C ALA A 521 3.44 8.61 17.53
N GLU A 522 3.01 9.42 18.52
CA GLU A 522 3.77 10.58 19.03
C GLU A 522 5.05 10.22 19.82
N GLN A 523 5.31 8.93 20.11
CA GLN A 523 6.46 8.47 20.90
C GLN A 523 7.50 7.67 20.11
N ARG A 524 7.29 7.42 18.82
CA ARG A 524 8.26 6.69 18.00
C ARG A 524 9.44 7.57 17.61
N LEU A 525 10.64 7.01 17.71
CA LEU A 525 11.87 7.64 17.24
C LEU A 525 12.13 7.26 15.76
N PRO A 526 12.82 8.11 15.00
CA PRO A 526 13.30 7.74 13.68
C PRO A 526 14.14 6.47 13.72
N LEU A 527 13.95 5.58 12.75
CA LEU A 527 14.74 4.36 12.62
C LEU A 527 16.22 4.72 12.48
N GLN A 528 17.05 4.08 13.30
CA GLN A 528 18.51 4.23 13.24
C GLN A 528 19.11 2.97 12.58
N PRO A 529 19.60 3.06 11.33
CA PRO A 529 20.29 1.94 10.70
C PRO A 529 21.50 1.50 11.52
N ALA A 530 21.85 0.22 11.40
CA ALA A 530 23.07 -0.29 11.97
C ALA A 530 24.29 0.41 11.34
N PRO A 531 25.23 0.96 12.12
CA PRO A 531 26.43 1.56 11.55
C PRO A 531 27.25 0.52 10.76
N LEU A 532 27.77 0.89 9.60
CA LEU A 532 28.56 0.01 8.74
C LEU A 532 29.65 -0.76 9.49
N ARG A 533 30.41 -0.07 10.36
CA ARG A 533 31.45 -0.68 11.19
C ARG A 533 30.92 -1.82 12.06
N ARG A 534 29.69 -1.73 12.58
CA ARG A 534 29.06 -2.78 13.37
C ARG A 534 28.75 -4.02 12.52
N ILE A 535 28.28 -3.80 11.28
CA ILE A 535 28.06 -4.88 10.33
C ILE A 535 29.40 -5.58 10.00
N GLU A 536 30.48 -4.81 9.77
CA GLU A 536 31.82 -5.37 9.55
C GLU A 536 32.31 -6.23 10.74
N GLU A 537 32.07 -5.78 11.98
CA GLU A 537 32.45 -6.50 13.19
C GLU A 537 31.62 -7.79 13.42
N ASP A 538 30.34 -7.80 13.01
CA ASP A 538 29.39 -8.89 13.20
C ASP A 538 29.54 -10.02 12.13
N LEU A 539 30.22 -9.74 11.01
CA LEU A 539 30.48 -10.74 9.97
C LEU A 539 31.64 -11.67 10.36
N ASP A 540 31.51 -12.98 10.07
CA ASP A 540 32.58 -13.95 10.22
C ASP A 540 33.63 -13.83 9.08
N SER A 541 34.83 -14.32 9.32
CA SER A 541 35.93 -14.24 8.36
C SER A 541 35.67 -14.93 7.01
N GLY A 542 34.71 -15.86 6.97
CA GLY A 542 34.28 -16.57 5.77
C GLY A 542 33.02 -16.00 5.11
N GLU A 543 32.45 -14.95 5.66
CA GLU A 543 31.22 -14.29 5.18
C GLU A 543 31.54 -13.06 4.34
N LEU A 544 30.71 -12.86 3.31
CA LEU A 544 30.70 -11.65 2.48
C LEU A 544 29.25 -11.26 2.24
N LEU A 545 28.87 -10.07 2.74
CA LEU A 545 27.57 -9.48 2.46
C LEU A 545 27.65 -8.72 1.13
N LEU A 546 26.69 -8.98 0.24
CA LEU A 546 26.53 -8.32 -1.05
C LEU A 546 25.17 -7.63 -1.09
N GLU A 547 25.18 -6.33 -0.93
CA GLU A 547 23.97 -5.50 -0.96
C GLU A 547 23.87 -4.80 -2.31
N TYR A 548 22.86 -5.18 -3.10
CA TYR A 548 22.66 -4.67 -4.45
C TYR A 548 21.79 -3.43 -4.47
N VAL A 549 22.11 -2.50 -5.37
CA VAL A 549 21.34 -1.29 -5.65
C VAL A 549 21.10 -1.23 -7.16
N LEU A 550 19.88 -1.48 -7.59
CA LEU A 550 19.52 -1.43 -9.00
C LEU A 550 19.14 0.00 -9.40
N ASP A 551 19.88 0.56 -10.36
CA ASP A 551 19.58 1.85 -10.96
C ASP A 551 20.00 1.89 -12.43
N ASP A 552 19.57 2.91 -13.18
CA ASP A 552 19.91 3.15 -14.57
C ASP A 552 20.66 4.49 -14.73
N PRO A 553 21.74 4.55 -15.49
CA PRO A 553 22.26 3.50 -16.36
C PRO A 553 23.17 2.46 -15.65
N THR A 554 23.48 2.62 -14.37
CA THR A 554 24.45 1.81 -13.65
C THR A 554 23.87 1.30 -12.35
N ALA A 555 23.89 -0.02 -12.13
CA ALA A 555 23.61 -0.62 -10.84
C ALA A 555 24.88 -0.71 -9.98
N PHE A 556 24.72 -0.85 -8.68
CA PHE A 556 25.82 -0.92 -7.71
C PHE A 556 25.72 -2.17 -6.84
N CYS A 557 26.83 -2.54 -6.22
CA CYS A 557 26.89 -3.52 -5.15
C CYS A 557 27.78 -2.99 -4.02
N ILE A 558 27.22 -2.91 -2.81
CA ILE A 558 28.01 -2.69 -1.59
C ILE A 558 28.48 -4.06 -1.11
N SER A 559 29.76 -4.33 -1.13
CA SER A 559 30.33 -5.56 -0.58
C SER A 559 30.92 -5.27 0.79
N VAL A 560 30.44 -5.97 1.82
CA VAL A 560 30.86 -5.80 3.20
C VAL A 560 31.46 -7.12 3.73
N SER A 561 32.63 -7.03 4.31
CA SER A 561 33.32 -8.14 4.98
C SER A 561 33.87 -7.67 6.32
N ARG A 562 34.32 -8.58 7.15
CA ARG A 562 35.04 -8.26 8.40
C ARG A 562 36.28 -7.36 8.20
N SER A 563 36.87 -7.38 7.01
CA SER A 563 38.08 -6.59 6.68
C SER A 563 37.79 -5.22 6.09
N GLY A 564 36.51 -4.85 5.92
CA GLY A 564 36.06 -3.58 5.36
C GLY A 564 35.02 -3.73 4.26
N ALA A 565 34.51 -2.59 3.81
CA ALA A 565 33.48 -2.50 2.81
C ALA A 565 33.91 -1.72 1.56
N ARG A 566 33.17 -1.91 0.44
CA ARG A 566 33.40 -1.23 -0.84
C ARG A 566 32.10 -1.09 -1.60
N ILE A 567 31.93 0.03 -2.31
CA ILE A 567 30.88 0.20 -3.31
C ILE A 567 31.49 -0.07 -4.69
N LEU A 568 30.83 -0.85 -5.50
CA LEU A 568 31.25 -1.30 -6.83
C LEU A 568 30.15 -0.98 -7.84
N ALA A 569 30.52 -0.24 -8.91
CA ALA A 569 29.63 -0.10 -10.05
C ALA A 569 29.59 -1.41 -10.83
N LEU A 570 28.38 -1.91 -11.10
CA LEU A 570 28.17 -3.10 -11.90
C LEU A 570 28.22 -2.76 -13.39
N PRO A 571 28.61 -3.72 -14.27
CA PRO A 571 28.75 -3.45 -15.70
C PRO A 571 27.40 -3.40 -16.47
N ALA A 572 26.28 -3.19 -15.76
CA ALA A 572 24.93 -3.08 -16.32
C ALA A 572 24.00 -2.28 -15.39
N GLY A 573 23.02 -1.60 -15.96
CA GLY A 573 21.94 -0.96 -15.21
C GLY A 573 20.74 -1.88 -14.98
N ARG A 574 19.76 -1.35 -14.21
CA ARG A 574 18.52 -2.02 -13.80
C ARG A 574 17.80 -2.71 -14.95
N LYS A 575 17.45 -1.97 -16.01
CA LYS A 575 16.68 -2.50 -17.14
C LYS A 575 17.34 -3.71 -17.80
N GLN A 576 18.65 -3.68 -17.96
CA GLN A 576 19.40 -4.78 -18.55
C GLN A 576 19.41 -6.00 -17.64
N ILE A 577 19.63 -5.82 -16.33
CA ILE A 577 19.65 -6.89 -15.34
C ILE A 577 18.26 -7.54 -15.26
N GLU A 578 17.19 -6.74 -15.12
CA GLU A 578 15.81 -7.22 -15.05
C GLU A 578 15.39 -8.01 -16.30
N SER A 579 15.77 -7.52 -17.49
CA SER A 579 15.49 -8.24 -18.74
C SER A 579 16.13 -9.63 -18.79
N ILE A 580 17.37 -9.77 -18.27
CA ILE A 580 18.06 -11.07 -18.23
C ILE A 580 17.44 -11.97 -17.16
N ILE A 581 17.02 -11.43 -16.01
CA ILE A 581 16.31 -12.18 -14.96
C ILE A 581 14.98 -12.71 -15.50
N GLN A 582 14.21 -11.90 -16.22
CA GLN A 582 12.96 -12.34 -16.85
C GLN A 582 13.19 -13.49 -17.84
N GLN A 583 14.24 -13.40 -18.66
CA GLN A 583 14.63 -14.48 -19.57
C GLN A 583 15.01 -15.75 -18.77
N TYR A 584 15.82 -15.61 -17.70
CA TYR A 584 16.20 -16.71 -16.84
C TYR A 584 14.98 -17.43 -16.23
N LEU A 585 14.08 -16.67 -15.61
CA LEU A 585 12.86 -17.21 -14.99
C LEU A 585 11.93 -17.89 -16.00
N ALA A 586 11.78 -17.31 -17.20
CA ALA A 586 10.99 -17.92 -18.26
C ALA A 586 11.56 -19.30 -18.70
N GLU A 587 12.88 -19.40 -18.84
CA GLU A 587 13.52 -20.67 -19.18
C GLU A 587 13.41 -21.70 -18.03
N VAL A 588 13.61 -21.28 -16.78
CA VAL A 588 13.48 -22.15 -15.59
C VAL A 588 12.04 -22.67 -15.45
N ARG A 589 11.03 -21.80 -15.56
CA ARG A 589 9.60 -22.20 -15.50
C ARG A 589 9.22 -23.13 -16.65
N ALA A 590 9.88 -23.01 -17.79
CA ALA A 590 9.78 -23.97 -18.90
C ALA A 590 10.59 -25.28 -18.67
N LYS A 591 11.11 -25.49 -17.46
CA LYS A 591 11.94 -26.65 -17.03
C LYS A 591 13.24 -26.82 -17.86
N LYS A 592 13.77 -25.71 -18.40
CA LYS A 592 15.04 -25.66 -19.14
C LYS A 592 16.21 -25.35 -18.20
N GLY A 593 17.43 -25.58 -18.66
CA GLY A 593 18.65 -25.36 -17.86
C GLY A 593 19.05 -23.90 -17.66
N ALA A 594 18.47 -22.96 -18.38
CA ALA A 594 18.72 -21.50 -18.34
C ALA A 594 20.22 -21.11 -18.32
N VAL A 595 21.06 -21.86 -19.06
CA VAL A 595 22.54 -21.76 -19.00
C VAL A 595 23.04 -20.38 -19.44
N ALA A 596 22.54 -19.88 -20.58
CA ALA A 596 23.03 -18.62 -21.13
C ALA A 596 22.68 -17.39 -20.25
N PRO A 597 21.42 -17.18 -19.80
CA PRO A 597 21.10 -16.07 -18.90
C PRO A 597 21.77 -16.25 -17.53
N SER A 598 21.92 -17.46 -17.01
CA SER A 598 22.60 -17.74 -15.75
C SER A 598 24.07 -17.31 -15.77
N ARG A 599 24.83 -17.64 -16.84
CA ARG A 599 26.22 -17.18 -17.01
C ARG A 599 26.32 -15.65 -17.15
N ARG A 600 25.40 -15.05 -17.87
CA ARG A 600 25.37 -13.57 -18.02
C ARG A 600 25.13 -12.89 -16.68
N LEU A 601 24.20 -13.38 -15.88
CA LEU A 601 23.93 -12.86 -14.54
C LEU A 601 25.13 -13.06 -13.61
N PHE A 602 25.79 -14.20 -13.64
CA PHE A 602 27.03 -14.41 -12.88
C PHE A 602 28.11 -13.39 -13.20
N LYS A 603 28.36 -13.12 -14.50
CA LYS A 603 29.32 -12.13 -14.97
C LYS A 603 28.98 -10.70 -14.56
N LEU A 604 27.71 -10.37 -14.44
CA LEU A 604 27.25 -9.03 -14.07
C LEU A 604 27.21 -8.82 -12.54
N LEU A 605 26.81 -9.86 -11.80
CA LEU A 605 26.44 -9.73 -10.38
C LEU A 605 27.50 -10.27 -9.41
N VAL A 606 28.27 -11.30 -9.78
CA VAL A 606 29.18 -11.99 -8.85
C VAL A 606 30.65 -11.80 -9.26
N GLU A 607 30.95 -11.99 -10.53
CA GLU A 607 32.33 -11.98 -11.03
C GLU A 607 33.08 -10.66 -10.78
N PRO A 608 32.45 -9.47 -10.89
CA PRO A 608 33.12 -8.18 -10.67
C PRO A 608 33.50 -7.92 -9.21
N ILE A 609 32.95 -8.70 -8.26
CA ILE A 609 33.04 -8.40 -6.83
C ILE A 609 34.29 -9.05 -6.24
N PRO A 610 35.25 -8.23 -5.72
CA PRO A 610 36.45 -8.77 -5.08
C PRO A 610 36.10 -9.60 -3.85
N GLY A 611 36.71 -10.78 -3.74
CA GLY A 611 36.44 -11.70 -2.62
C GLY A 611 35.28 -12.66 -2.84
N ALA A 612 34.32 -12.37 -3.70
CA ALA A 612 33.16 -13.21 -3.91
C ALA A 612 33.46 -14.64 -4.34
N LYS A 613 34.58 -14.87 -5.03
CA LYS A 613 35.02 -16.21 -5.43
C LYS A 613 35.87 -16.95 -4.38
N THR A 614 36.23 -16.30 -3.28
CA THR A 614 37.20 -16.83 -2.28
C THR A 614 36.59 -17.14 -0.93
N VAL A 615 35.46 -16.50 -0.60
CA VAL A 615 34.71 -16.76 0.63
C VAL A 615 33.89 -18.04 0.49
N THR A 616 33.46 -18.58 1.61
CA THR A 616 32.59 -19.79 1.64
C THR A 616 31.12 -19.43 1.75
N ASN A 617 30.81 -18.31 2.37
CA ASN A 617 29.46 -17.88 2.69
C ASN A 617 29.13 -16.53 2.04
N LEU A 618 28.06 -16.50 1.26
CA LEU A 618 27.54 -15.27 0.68
C LEU A 618 26.20 -14.92 1.35
N ILE A 619 26.10 -13.68 1.82
CA ILE A 619 24.85 -13.09 2.31
C ILE A 619 24.40 -12.11 1.24
N ILE A 620 23.24 -12.33 0.65
CA ILE A 620 22.72 -11.51 -0.45
C ILE A 620 21.59 -10.62 0.08
N ALA A 621 21.78 -9.30 -0.01
CA ALA A 621 20.71 -8.33 0.15
C ALA A 621 20.27 -7.88 -1.25
N PRO A 622 19.23 -8.50 -1.82
CA PRO A 622 18.81 -8.24 -3.19
C PRO A 622 18.00 -6.94 -3.29
N ASP A 623 17.96 -6.36 -4.49
CA ASP A 623 17.10 -5.23 -4.84
C ASP A 623 16.21 -5.57 -6.04
N GLY A 624 14.99 -5.08 -6.06
CA GLY A 624 14.08 -5.22 -7.18
C GLY A 624 13.93 -6.68 -7.64
N ALA A 625 14.07 -6.93 -8.93
CA ALA A 625 13.91 -8.25 -9.52
C ALA A 625 14.94 -9.30 -9.04
N LEU A 626 16.04 -8.88 -8.40
CA LEU A 626 17.01 -9.81 -7.81
C LEU A 626 16.41 -10.65 -6.67
N ASN A 627 15.34 -10.20 -6.03
CA ASN A 627 14.58 -10.99 -5.05
C ASN A 627 13.98 -12.28 -5.62
N LEU A 628 13.83 -12.37 -6.94
CA LEU A 628 13.29 -13.56 -7.62
C LEU A 628 14.39 -14.48 -8.16
N LEU A 629 15.67 -14.14 -7.93
CA LEU A 629 16.81 -14.85 -8.51
C LEU A 629 17.50 -15.75 -7.45
N PRO A 630 17.47 -17.08 -7.60
CA PRO A 630 18.28 -17.96 -6.74
C PRO A 630 19.75 -17.89 -7.21
N PHE A 631 20.58 -17.10 -6.50
CA PHE A 631 22.01 -16.89 -6.84
C PHE A 631 22.79 -18.21 -6.88
N GLU A 632 22.44 -19.20 -6.08
CA GLU A 632 23.06 -20.53 -6.08
C GLU A 632 23.00 -21.26 -7.42
N SER A 633 22.03 -20.89 -8.28
CA SER A 633 21.84 -21.47 -9.62
C SER A 633 22.63 -20.74 -10.71
N LEU A 634 23.32 -19.66 -10.37
CA LEU A 634 24.20 -18.95 -11.31
C LEU A 634 25.40 -19.82 -11.69
N ARG A 635 25.81 -19.75 -12.96
CA ARG A 635 26.92 -20.55 -13.49
C ARG A 635 28.13 -19.71 -13.80
N ASP A 636 29.30 -20.18 -13.39
CA ASP A 636 30.59 -19.60 -13.73
C ASP A 636 31.02 -19.92 -15.17
N ASP A 637 32.18 -19.43 -15.60
CA ASP A 637 32.76 -19.71 -16.93
C ASP A 637 33.09 -21.20 -17.15
N GLN A 638 33.24 -21.99 -16.08
CA GLN A 638 33.47 -23.44 -16.15
C GLN A 638 32.16 -24.23 -16.10
N ASP A 639 31.01 -23.57 -16.24
CA ASP A 639 29.67 -24.15 -16.18
C ASP A 639 29.30 -24.77 -14.83
N ARG A 640 29.96 -24.36 -13.76
CA ARG A 640 29.68 -24.84 -12.39
C ARG A 640 28.67 -23.93 -11.72
N PHE A 641 27.70 -24.50 -11.04
CA PHE A 641 26.78 -23.73 -10.20
C PHE A 641 27.51 -23.08 -9.02
N LEU A 642 27.14 -21.87 -8.66
CA LEU A 642 27.67 -21.16 -7.49
C LEU A 642 27.42 -21.95 -6.18
N LEU A 643 26.32 -22.71 -6.10
CA LEU A 643 26.03 -23.68 -5.05
C LEU A 643 27.18 -24.63 -4.73
N LYS A 644 27.99 -25.05 -5.73
CA LYS A 644 29.09 -25.99 -5.53
C LYS A 644 30.23 -25.41 -4.68
N THR A 645 30.38 -24.12 -4.68
CA THR A 645 31.48 -23.42 -4.02
C THR A 645 31.04 -22.58 -2.82
N HIS A 646 29.76 -22.15 -2.77
CA HIS A 646 29.28 -21.24 -1.74
C HIS A 646 28.02 -21.75 -1.02
N THR A 647 27.90 -21.39 0.24
CA THR A 647 26.66 -21.42 0.98
C THR A 647 26.04 -20.02 0.89
N ILE A 648 24.75 -19.93 0.53
CA ILE A 648 24.10 -18.66 0.24
C ILE A 648 22.91 -18.46 1.17
N SER A 649 22.80 -17.27 1.75
CA SER A 649 21.69 -16.77 2.54
C SER A 649 21.19 -15.46 1.94
N TYR A 650 19.93 -15.15 2.16
CA TYR A 650 19.31 -13.89 1.75
C TYR A 650 18.88 -13.08 2.96
N ILE A 651 18.90 -11.76 2.82
CA ILE A 651 18.46 -10.84 3.87
C ILE A 651 17.84 -9.59 3.23
N PRO A 652 16.75 -9.02 3.75
CA PRO A 652 16.20 -7.78 3.20
C PRO A 652 17.16 -6.57 3.30
N SER A 653 17.92 -6.45 4.40
CA SER A 653 18.95 -5.41 4.59
C SER A 653 20.01 -5.83 5.62
N ALA A 654 21.14 -5.14 5.62
CA ALA A 654 22.20 -5.36 6.62
C ALA A 654 21.74 -5.03 8.05
N THR A 655 20.92 -4.00 8.22
CA THR A 655 20.34 -3.66 9.53
C THR A 655 19.46 -4.77 10.09
N ILE A 656 18.70 -5.46 9.22
CA ILE A 656 17.89 -6.62 9.64
C ILE A 656 18.80 -7.78 10.07
N LEU A 657 19.90 -8.02 9.38
CA LEU A 657 20.88 -9.05 9.78
C LEU A 657 21.41 -8.78 11.19
N ASP A 658 21.86 -7.55 11.46
CA ASP A 658 22.30 -7.12 12.78
C ASP A 658 21.20 -7.31 13.83
N ALA A 659 19.97 -6.90 13.54
CA ALA A 659 18.84 -7.06 14.43
C ALA A 659 18.55 -8.53 14.75
N LEU A 660 18.53 -9.41 13.76
CA LEU A 660 18.27 -10.84 13.94
C LEU A 660 19.40 -11.55 14.71
N ARG A 661 20.67 -11.20 14.47
CA ARG A 661 21.83 -11.73 15.21
C ARG A 661 21.82 -11.35 16.69
N ARG A 662 21.22 -10.20 17.04
CA ARG A 662 21.10 -9.73 18.43
C ARG A 662 19.89 -10.28 19.19
N ILE A 663 18.94 -10.90 18.54
CA ILE A 663 17.79 -11.54 19.21
C ILE A 663 18.22 -12.80 20.03
N HIS A 664 19.49 -12.91 20.38
CA HIS A 664 19.96 -13.96 21.30
C HIS A 664 19.47 -13.81 22.75
N GLU A 665 18.79 -12.71 23.10
CA GLU A 665 18.30 -12.45 24.46
C GLU A 665 17.04 -13.24 24.84
N PHE A 666 16.36 -13.87 23.90
CA PHE A 666 15.23 -14.73 24.19
C PHE A 666 15.70 -16.20 24.34
N PRO A 667 15.28 -16.89 25.40
CA PRO A 667 15.59 -18.32 25.56
C PRO A 667 15.00 -19.07 24.34
N SER A 668 15.73 -20.08 23.86
CA SER A 668 15.25 -20.96 22.80
C SER A 668 13.89 -21.56 23.19
N ALA A 669 12.96 -21.63 22.24
CA ALA A 669 11.64 -22.16 22.49
C ALA A 669 11.73 -23.63 22.95
N PRO A 670 10.92 -24.09 23.94
CA PRO A 670 11.07 -25.38 24.56
C PRO A 670 10.65 -26.56 23.67
N ARG A 671 9.70 -26.33 22.73
CA ARG A 671 9.17 -27.39 21.87
C ARG A 671 9.93 -27.44 20.55
N PRO A 672 10.25 -28.64 20.02
CA PRO A 672 11.08 -28.74 18.83
C PRO A 672 10.36 -28.30 17.55
N LEU A 673 9.13 -28.76 17.31
CA LEU A 673 8.48 -28.66 16.01
C LEU A 673 6.96 -28.53 16.13
N LEU A 674 6.38 -27.62 15.34
CA LEU A 674 4.99 -27.64 14.91
C LEU A 674 4.97 -27.80 13.38
N ALA A 675 4.39 -28.89 12.88
CA ALA A 675 4.29 -29.13 11.45
C ALA A 675 2.83 -29.28 10.99
N VAL A 676 2.52 -28.76 9.81
CA VAL A 676 1.19 -28.78 9.19
C VAL A 676 1.32 -29.34 7.79
N GLY A 677 0.49 -30.30 7.43
CA GLY A 677 0.43 -30.86 6.07
C GLY A 677 -0.81 -31.73 5.85
N ASP A 678 -0.88 -32.38 4.68
CA ASP A 678 -2.03 -33.20 4.27
C ASP A 678 -3.37 -32.52 4.53
N VAL A 679 -3.44 -31.22 4.23
CA VAL A 679 -4.67 -30.44 4.45
C VAL A 679 -5.80 -31.04 3.65
N ALA A 680 -6.94 -31.33 4.31
CA ALA A 680 -8.13 -31.84 3.64
C ALA A 680 -8.83 -30.72 2.87
N TYR A 681 -8.45 -30.52 1.61
CA TYR A 681 -9.13 -29.58 0.71
C TYR A 681 -10.42 -30.22 0.23
N GLU A 682 -11.58 -29.88 0.83
CA GLU A 682 -12.87 -30.37 0.37
C GLU A 682 -13.06 -30.05 -1.10
N ASN A 683 -13.40 -31.07 -1.93
CA ASN A 683 -13.71 -30.93 -3.35
C ASN A 683 -14.90 -29.97 -3.54
N GLN A 684 -14.64 -28.67 -3.57
CA GLN A 684 -15.62 -27.65 -3.88
C GLN A 684 -15.78 -27.62 -5.40
N GLY A 685 -16.80 -28.34 -5.89
CA GLY A 685 -17.11 -28.59 -7.29
C GLY A 685 -17.21 -27.31 -8.13
N GLY A 686 -16.20 -27.11 -8.97
CA GLY A 686 -16.10 -25.99 -9.91
C GLY A 686 -15.48 -26.37 -11.26
N ALA A 687 -15.49 -27.64 -11.64
CA ALA A 687 -14.95 -28.06 -12.93
C ALA A 687 -15.73 -27.40 -14.09
N GLY A 688 -15.10 -26.52 -14.85
CA GLY A 688 -15.61 -25.97 -16.12
C GLY A 688 -15.89 -24.46 -16.15
N ARG A 689 -15.58 -23.68 -15.14
CA ARG A 689 -15.88 -22.23 -15.11
C ARG A 689 -14.88 -21.43 -15.96
N LYS A 690 -15.37 -20.66 -16.94
CA LYS A 690 -14.56 -19.64 -17.63
C LYS A 690 -14.35 -18.46 -16.68
N LEU A 691 -13.11 -18.28 -16.26
CA LEU A 691 -12.71 -17.12 -15.46
C LEU A 691 -12.83 -15.81 -16.25
N PRO A 692 -13.29 -14.71 -15.65
CA PRO A 692 -13.35 -13.41 -16.31
C PRO A 692 -11.94 -12.93 -16.71
N PRO A 693 -11.84 -12.04 -17.72
CA PRO A 693 -10.54 -11.55 -18.18
C PRO A 693 -9.75 -10.87 -17.05
N ALA A 694 -8.47 -11.14 -16.94
CA ALA A 694 -7.57 -10.49 -15.97
C ALA A 694 -7.39 -8.97 -16.20
N SER A 695 -7.98 -8.42 -17.25
CA SER A 695 -7.92 -6.98 -17.58
C SER A 695 -8.75 -6.09 -16.66
N THR A 696 -9.65 -6.64 -15.84
CA THR A 696 -10.43 -5.89 -14.85
C THR A 696 -9.96 -6.24 -13.44
N VAL A 697 -9.96 -5.26 -12.52
CA VAL A 697 -9.61 -5.48 -11.10
C VAL A 697 -10.51 -6.56 -10.49
N ARG A 698 -11.82 -6.51 -10.80
CA ARG A 698 -12.77 -7.54 -10.41
C ARG A 698 -12.40 -8.92 -10.96
N GLY A 699 -12.05 -9.02 -12.24
CA GLY A 699 -11.63 -10.28 -12.86
C GLY A 699 -10.37 -10.86 -12.24
N ARG A 700 -9.49 -10.03 -11.69
CA ARG A 700 -8.28 -10.44 -10.97
C ARG A 700 -8.57 -10.93 -9.56
N ILE A 701 -9.40 -10.20 -8.80
CA ILE A 701 -9.88 -10.66 -7.48
C ILE A 701 -10.68 -11.97 -7.63
N GLU A 702 -11.54 -12.05 -8.65
CA GLU A 702 -12.29 -13.27 -8.93
C GLU A 702 -11.37 -14.42 -9.37
N ARG A 703 -10.24 -14.14 -10.06
CA ARG A 703 -9.23 -15.16 -10.35
C ARG A 703 -8.47 -15.57 -9.12
N SER A 704 -7.98 -14.61 -8.35
CA SER A 704 -7.31 -14.81 -7.09
C SER A 704 -8.14 -15.67 -6.13
N LEU A 705 -9.41 -15.30 -5.92
CA LEU A 705 -10.35 -16.09 -5.14
C LEU A 705 -10.80 -17.39 -5.81
N ALA A 706 -10.77 -17.50 -7.14
CA ALA A 706 -11.12 -18.72 -7.85
C ALA A 706 -9.92 -19.68 -7.92
N GLU A 707 -8.70 -19.17 -7.96
CA GLU A 707 -7.47 -19.94 -7.75
C GLU A 707 -7.44 -20.51 -6.33
N LEU A 708 -7.84 -19.71 -5.33
CA LEU A 708 -8.02 -20.14 -3.94
C LEU A 708 -9.26 -21.06 -3.75
N SER A 709 -10.35 -20.87 -4.50
CA SER A 709 -11.63 -21.61 -4.31
C SER A 709 -11.75 -22.90 -5.11
N GLY A 710 -10.62 -23.48 -5.55
CA GLY A 710 -10.65 -24.87 -6.03
C GLY A 710 -10.74 -25.08 -7.52
N VAL A 711 -10.36 -24.10 -8.36
CA VAL A 711 -9.95 -24.42 -9.73
C VAL A 711 -8.48 -24.90 -9.68
N GLY A 712 -8.18 -25.87 -8.80
CA GLY A 712 -6.85 -26.46 -8.74
C GLY A 712 -6.32 -26.83 -7.36
N LEU A 713 -6.98 -26.48 -6.25
CA LEU A 713 -6.60 -27.03 -4.94
C LEU A 713 -6.92 -28.53 -4.92
N HIS A 714 -5.90 -29.34 -5.13
CA HIS A 714 -5.97 -30.78 -4.95
C HIS A 714 -5.17 -31.15 -3.71
N ASP A 715 -5.57 -32.27 -3.13
CA ASP A 715 -4.84 -32.83 -1.99
C ASP A 715 -3.36 -33.00 -2.34
N LEU A 716 -2.50 -32.72 -1.39
CA LEU A 716 -1.06 -32.86 -1.47
C LEU A 716 -0.63 -34.11 -0.66
N PRO A 717 -0.85 -35.34 -1.14
CA PRO A 717 -0.65 -36.54 -0.33
C PRO A 717 0.80 -36.74 0.11
N GLN A 718 1.80 -36.27 -0.64
CA GLN A 718 3.21 -36.33 -0.28
C GLN A 718 3.53 -35.53 0.98
N THR A 719 2.75 -34.45 1.27
CA THR A 719 2.98 -33.63 2.46
C THR A 719 2.67 -34.35 3.77
N ARG A 720 1.84 -35.39 3.76
CA ARG A 720 1.67 -36.26 4.94
C ARG A 720 2.96 -36.99 5.27
N GLU A 721 3.55 -37.67 4.29
CA GLU A 721 4.81 -38.42 4.46
C GLU A 721 5.93 -37.48 4.90
N GLU A 722 6.06 -36.32 4.23
CA GLU A 722 7.01 -35.27 4.58
C GLU A 722 6.88 -34.82 6.05
N VAL A 723 5.66 -34.47 6.51
CA VAL A 723 5.41 -34.02 7.89
C VAL A 723 5.63 -35.13 8.92
N GLU A 724 5.22 -36.36 8.64
CA GLU A 724 5.42 -37.51 9.53
C GLU A 724 6.94 -37.88 9.68
N GLU A 725 7.70 -37.82 8.58
CA GLU A 725 9.17 -38.06 8.63
C GLU A 725 9.88 -36.95 9.41
N ILE A 726 9.58 -35.68 9.16
CA ILE A 726 10.14 -34.57 9.90
C ILE A 726 9.77 -34.66 11.39
N GLY A 727 8.52 -35.01 11.71
CA GLY A 727 8.06 -35.25 13.07
C GLY A 727 8.82 -36.32 13.79
N ASN A 728 9.09 -37.45 13.11
CA ASN A 728 9.93 -38.55 13.65
C ASN A 728 11.37 -38.10 13.93
N LEU A 729 11.93 -37.24 13.06
CA LEU A 729 13.26 -36.68 13.27
C LEU A 729 13.31 -35.72 14.47
N ALA A 730 12.25 -34.92 14.68
CA ALA A 730 12.16 -33.97 15.79
C ALA A 730 11.84 -34.62 17.16
N GLY A 731 11.27 -35.83 17.16
CA GLY A 731 11.01 -36.61 18.38
C GLY A 731 9.58 -36.45 18.93
N PRO A 732 9.32 -37.03 20.13
CA PRO A 732 7.95 -37.22 20.65
C PRO A 732 7.24 -35.92 21.06
N ASP A 733 7.97 -34.82 21.26
CA ASP A 733 7.41 -33.50 21.62
C ASP A 733 7.02 -32.66 20.41
N ALA A 734 7.17 -33.19 19.19
CA ALA A 734 6.69 -32.61 17.96
C ALA A 734 5.14 -32.61 17.92
N VAL A 735 4.57 -31.54 17.39
CA VAL A 735 3.12 -31.40 17.17
C VAL A 735 2.85 -31.42 15.67
N LEU A 736 2.01 -32.37 15.23
CA LEU A 736 1.64 -32.53 13.83
C LEU A 736 0.15 -32.25 13.66
N LEU A 737 -0.20 -31.32 12.76
CA LEU A 737 -1.57 -31.02 12.35
C LEU A 737 -1.78 -31.58 10.95
N LEU A 738 -2.53 -32.68 10.83
CA LEU A 738 -2.71 -33.44 9.60
C LEU A 738 -4.19 -33.62 9.25
N GLY A 739 -4.52 -33.72 8.00
CA GLY A 739 -5.86 -33.99 7.50
C GLY A 739 -6.87 -32.94 7.97
N LYS A 740 -7.92 -33.39 8.67
CA LYS A 740 -8.99 -32.53 9.20
C LYS A 740 -8.55 -31.68 10.40
N GLU A 741 -7.42 -31.97 11.00
CA GLU A 741 -6.85 -31.17 12.10
C GLU A 741 -5.99 -30.04 11.58
N ALA A 742 -5.61 -30.04 10.30
CA ALA A 742 -4.82 -28.99 9.66
C ALA A 742 -5.66 -27.75 9.34
N THR A 743 -6.41 -27.25 10.33
CA THR A 743 -7.25 -26.04 10.20
C THR A 743 -6.50 -24.80 10.65
N GLU A 744 -6.89 -23.67 10.11
CA GLU A 744 -6.35 -22.37 10.49
C GLU A 744 -6.54 -22.09 11.99
N SER A 745 -7.73 -22.36 12.50
CA SER A 745 -8.03 -22.22 13.93
C SER A 745 -7.22 -23.15 14.83
N ALA A 746 -6.91 -24.37 14.37
CA ALA A 746 -6.06 -25.30 15.13
C ALA A 746 -4.62 -24.83 15.18
N PHE A 747 -4.11 -24.26 14.08
CA PHE A 747 -2.78 -23.65 14.03
C PHE A 747 -2.69 -22.42 14.96
N LYS A 748 -3.59 -21.47 14.84
CA LYS A 748 -3.61 -20.24 15.65
C LYS A 748 -3.79 -20.51 17.16
N ARG A 749 -4.44 -21.59 17.55
CA ARG A 749 -4.59 -21.99 18.97
C ARG A 749 -3.35 -22.62 19.59
N GLN A 750 -2.34 -22.99 18.81
CA GLN A 750 -1.07 -23.47 19.37
C GLN A 750 -0.33 -22.34 20.09
N PRO A 751 0.43 -22.62 21.14
CA PRO A 751 1.35 -21.67 21.73
C PRO A 751 2.56 -21.48 20.81
N LEU A 752 2.40 -20.67 19.74
CA LEU A 752 3.34 -20.57 18.64
C LEU A 752 4.72 -20.05 19.06
N ASP A 753 4.79 -19.26 20.13
CA ASP A 753 6.03 -18.76 20.75
C ASP A 753 6.84 -19.84 21.46
N GLN A 754 6.30 -21.04 21.64
CA GLN A 754 6.96 -22.16 22.27
C GLN A 754 7.61 -23.14 21.29
N PHE A 755 7.51 -22.92 19.98
CA PHE A 755 8.09 -23.80 18.98
C PHE A 755 9.36 -23.21 18.37
N ARG A 756 10.45 -24.03 18.32
CA ARG A 756 11.71 -23.67 17.64
C ARG A 756 11.57 -23.70 16.14
N ILE A 757 10.83 -24.67 15.62
CA ILE A 757 10.65 -24.87 14.18
C ILE A 757 9.16 -24.89 13.87
N LEU A 758 8.78 -24.11 12.86
CA LEU A 758 7.48 -24.20 12.20
C LEU A 758 7.69 -24.76 10.80
N HIS A 759 6.91 -25.79 10.42
CA HIS A 759 6.94 -26.36 9.07
C HIS A 759 5.51 -26.38 8.49
N LEU A 760 5.30 -25.68 7.36
CA LEU A 760 4.00 -25.56 6.72
C LEU A 760 4.09 -26.12 5.30
N ALA A 761 3.66 -27.40 5.13
CA ALA A 761 3.58 -28.10 3.85
C ALA A 761 2.15 -28.02 3.29
N VAL A 762 1.82 -26.85 2.74
CA VAL A 762 0.46 -26.49 2.33
C VAL A 762 0.48 -25.74 1.00
N HIS A 763 -0.69 -25.51 0.37
CA HIS A 763 -0.73 -24.58 -0.76
C HIS A 763 -0.38 -23.16 -0.32
N GLY A 764 0.43 -22.46 -1.11
CA GLY A 764 0.73 -21.04 -0.97
C GLY A 764 0.13 -20.25 -2.13
N PHE A 765 -0.27 -19.03 -1.85
CA PHE A 765 -0.79 -18.09 -2.83
C PHE A 765 -0.12 -16.73 -2.64
N ALA A 766 0.49 -16.18 -3.70
CA ALA A 766 1.08 -14.85 -3.69
C ALA A 766 0.23 -13.89 -4.52
N ASP A 767 -0.39 -12.89 -3.87
CA ASP A 767 -1.07 -11.80 -4.55
C ASP A 767 -0.10 -10.63 -4.77
N THR A 768 0.37 -10.48 -6.02
CA THR A 768 1.30 -9.40 -6.38
C THR A 768 0.66 -8.01 -6.44
N GLN A 769 -0.67 -7.91 -6.38
CA GLN A 769 -1.38 -6.64 -6.35
C GLN A 769 -1.77 -6.23 -4.93
N TYR A 770 -2.15 -7.20 -4.12
CA TYR A 770 -2.58 -7.05 -2.73
C TYR A 770 -1.76 -7.98 -1.85
N PRO A 771 -0.49 -7.65 -1.57
CA PRO A 771 0.43 -8.54 -0.84
C PRO A 771 -0.13 -9.00 0.50
N GLU A 772 -0.94 -8.16 1.16
CA GLU A 772 -1.63 -8.48 2.40
C GLU A 772 -2.62 -9.65 2.30
N ARG A 773 -3.04 -10.01 1.09
CA ARG A 773 -3.90 -11.17 0.79
C ARG A 773 -3.14 -12.42 0.43
N SER A 774 -1.83 -12.34 0.23
CA SER A 774 -1.01 -13.55 0.08
C SER A 774 -1.22 -14.44 1.28
N ALA A 775 -1.40 -15.74 1.07
CA ALA A 775 -1.86 -16.66 2.11
C ALA A 775 -1.21 -18.04 1.99
N LEU A 776 -1.14 -18.70 3.13
CA LEU A 776 -1.01 -20.16 3.22
C LEU A 776 -2.40 -20.77 3.38
N VAL A 777 -2.71 -21.80 2.60
CA VAL A 777 -4.07 -22.36 2.54
C VAL A 777 -4.17 -23.56 3.48
N LEU A 778 -4.94 -23.40 4.55
CA LEU A 778 -5.27 -24.40 5.56
C LEU A 778 -6.73 -24.87 5.37
N ALA A 779 -7.18 -25.84 6.15
CA ALA A 779 -8.59 -26.19 6.14
C ALA A 779 -9.42 -25.11 6.87
N PRO A 780 -10.58 -24.71 6.34
CA PRO A 780 -11.45 -23.73 6.98
C PRO A 780 -12.08 -24.28 8.26
N ASP A 781 -12.35 -23.40 9.23
CA ASP A 781 -13.15 -23.72 10.42
C ASP A 781 -14.25 -22.66 10.60
N PRO A 782 -15.40 -22.82 9.89
CA PRO A 782 -16.48 -21.84 9.95
C PRO A 782 -17.06 -21.64 11.35
N LYS A 783 -16.93 -22.65 12.24
CA LYS A 783 -17.40 -22.55 13.63
C LYS A 783 -16.51 -21.64 14.47
N ALA A 784 -15.24 -21.56 14.14
CA ALA A 784 -14.30 -20.64 14.75
C ALA A 784 -14.28 -19.27 14.07
N GLY A 785 -14.94 -19.13 12.91
CA GLY A 785 -14.92 -17.90 12.10
C GLY A 785 -13.70 -17.76 11.20
N GLU A 786 -13.00 -18.88 10.93
CA GLU A 786 -11.79 -18.92 10.11
C GLU A 786 -12.09 -19.50 8.72
N ASP A 787 -11.55 -18.88 7.68
CA ASP A 787 -11.82 -19.24 6.29
C ASP A 787 -10.79 -20.21 5.67
N GLY A 788 -9.73 -20.50 6.39
CA GLY A 788 -8.64 -21.37 5.95
C GLY A 788 -7.51 -20.63 5.23
N LEU A 789 -7.58 -19.32 5.11
CA LEU A 789 -6.56 -18.49 4.46
C LEU A 789 -5.72 -17.78 5.53
N LEU A 790 -4.63 -18.37 5.97
CA LEU A 790 -3.67 -17.72 6.85
C LEU A 790 -2.92 -16.62 6.06
N GLN A 791 -3.47 -15.43 6.07
CA GLN A 791 -3.02 -14.31 5.24
C GLN A 791 -1.85 -13.54 5.88
N VAL A 792 -1.07 -12.85 5.06
CA VAL A 792 0.07 -12.05 5.50
C VAL A 792 -0.34 -11.08 6.61
N ARG A 793 -1.49 -10.40 6.49
CA ARG A 793 -2.03 -9.51 7.54
C ARG A 793 -2.33 -10.19 8.88
N GLU A 794 -2.51 -11.51 8.89
CA GLU A 794 -2.73 -12.30 10.09
C GLU A 794 -1.41 -12.83 10.64
N ILE A 795 -0.51 -13.27 9.74
CA ILE A 795 0.81 -13.79 10.09
C ILE A 795 1.63 -12.75 10.86
N ILE A 796 1.64 -11.48 10.42
CA ILE A 796 2.41 -10.41 11.10
C ILE A 796 1.97 -10.17 12.56
N ARG A 797 0.77 -10.62 12.95
CA ARG A 797 0.25 -10.53 14.32
C ARG A 797 0.59 -11.75 15.18
N LEU A 798 1.04 -12.82 14.59
CA LEU A 798 1.45 -14.00 15.33
C LEU A 798 2.63 -13.67 16.24
N ARG A 799 2.70 -14.35 17.37
CA ARG A 799 3.86 -14.26 18.28
C ARG A 799 4.68 -15.53 18.14
N LEU A 800 5.78 -15.43 17.41
CA LEU A 800 6.70 -16.52 17.19
C LEU A 800 7.99 -16.29 17.99
N ASN A 801 8.66 -17.38 18.35
CA ASN A 801 10.04 -17.41 18.83
C ASN A 801 10.78 -18.54 18.10
N ALA A 802 10.56 -18.60 16.78
CA ALA A 802 11.06 -19.68 15.96
C ALA A 802 12.49 -19.41 15.46
N GLU A 803 13.37 -20.39 15.59
CA GLU A 803 14.70 -20.38 14.98
C GLU A 803 14.58 -20.53 13.46
N LEU A 804 13.59 -21.34 13.02
CA LEU A 804 13.33 -21.62 11.60
C LEU A 804 11.83 -21.74 11.32
N THR A 805 11.37 -21.08 10.28
CA THR A 805 10.07 -21.35 9.63
C THR A 805 10.31 -21.88 8.22
N THR A 806 9.80 -23.08 7.90
CA THR A 806 9.87 -23.66 6.56
C THR A 806 8.50 -23.57 5.89
N LEU A 807 8.44 -22.85 4.78
CA LEU A 807 7.26 -22.72 3.93
C LEU A 807 7.43 -23.69 2.73
N SER A 808 7.09 -24.97 2.96
CA SER A 808 7.02 -25.98 1.88
C SER A 808 5.73 -25.78 1.08
N ALA A 809 5.61 -24.57 0.47
CA ALA A 809 4.41 -24.10 -0.21
C ALA A 809 4.80 -23.45 -1.54
N CYS A 810 3.89 -23.44 -2.51
CA CYS A 810 4.12 -22.80 -3.80
C CYS A 810 4.20 -21.27 -3.63
N ASP A 811 5.16 -20.62 -4.31
CA ASP A 811 5.29 -19.16 -4.41
C ASP A 811 5.42 -18.41 -3.05
N GLY A 812 5.86 -19.08 -1.99
CA GLY A 812 5.98 -18.48 -0.65
C GLY A 812 6.98 -17.32 -0.56
N GLY A 813 8.00 -17.30 -1.43
CA GLY A 813 9.00 -16.23 -1.52
C GLY A 813 8.67 -15.13 -2.54
N VAL A 814 7.54 -15.23 -3.27
CA VAL A 814 7.12 -14.23 -4.25
C VAL A 814 6.24 -13.17 -3.61
N GLY A 815 6.43 -11.91 -3.96
CA GLY A 815 5.64 -10.79 -3.47
C GLY A 815 5.69 -9.59 -4.40
N LYS A 816 5.12 -8.47 -3.96
CA LYS A 816 5.15 -7.20 -4.69
C LYS A 816 6.46 -6.48 -4.41
N LEU A 817 7.16 -6.04 -5.47
CA LEU A 817 8.30 -5.14 -5.36
C LEU A 817 7.83 -3.75 -4.92
N GLN A 818 8.43 -3.20 -3.86
CA GLN A 818 8.09 -1.88 -3.30
C GLN A 818 9.34 -1.00 -3.21
N GLY A 819 9.81 -0.51 -4.36
CA GLY A 819 11.00 0.36 -4.42
C GLY A 819 12.20 -0.25 -3.70
N GLN A 820 12.88 0.54 -2.88
CA GLN A 820 14.04 0.11 -2.08
C GLN A 820 13.63 -0.62 -0.78
N GLU A 821 12.35 -0.62 -0.39
CA GLU A 821 11.86 -1.36 0.79
C GLU A 821 11.94 -2.90 0.58
N GLY A 822 11.95 -3.36 -0.67
CA GLY A 822 12.09 -4.78 -1.01
C GLY A 822 10.79 -5.42 -1.51
N VAL A 823 10.58 -6.69 -1.13
CA VAL A 823 9.41 -7.49 -1.54
C VAL A 823 8.53 -7.77 -0.35
N SER A 824 7.37 -7.17 -0.30
CA SER A 824 6.36 -7.49 0.72
C SER A 824 5.74 -8.86 0.41
N ASN A 825 6.02 -9.87 1.26
CA ASN A 825 5.63 -11.26 1.05
C ASN A 825 5.44 -12.06 2.35
N LEU A 826 5.10 -13.33 2.21
CA LEU A 826 4.96 -14.26 3.33
C LEU A 826 6.26 -14.40 4.16
N VAL A 827 7.43 -14.33 3.53
CA VAL A 827 8.73 -14.45 4.22
C VAL A 827 8.91 -13.31 5.21
N GLU A 828 8.71 -12.06 4.76
CA GLU A 828 8.79 -10.89 5.64
C GLU A 828 7.76 -10.95 6.77
N ALA A 829 6.55 -11.42 6.47
CA ALA A 829 5.51 -11.57 7.48
C ALA A 829 5.95 -12.49 8.63
N PHE A 830 6.61 -13.61 8.32
CA PHE A 830 7.15 -14.52 9.34
C PHE A 830 8.36 -13.92 10.09
N LEU A 831 9.23 -13.17 9.43
CA LEU A 831 10.30 -12.42 10.12
C LEU A 831 9.71 -11.39 11.09
N VAL A 832 8.73 -10.60 10.66
CA VAL A 832 7.96 -9.66 11.50
C VAL A 832 7.29 -10.40 12.66
N ALA A 833 6.68 -11.55 12.42
CA ALA A 833 6.05 -12.38 13.45
C ALA A 833 7.06 -12.96 14.47
N GLY A 834 8.38 -12.99 14.17
CA GLY A 834 9.47 -13.36 15.07
C GLY A 834 10.18 -14.66 14.74
N SER A 835 10.13 -15.09 13.49
CA SER A 835 11.04 -16.12 13.01
C SER A 835 12.42 -15.51 12.74
N LYS A 836 13.52 -16.19 13.17
CA LYS A 836 14.89 -15.74 12.90
C LYS A 836 15.31 -16.01 11.46
N SER A 837 14.82 -17.12 10.92
CA SER A 837 15.07 -17.54 9.55
C SER A 837 13.83 -18.15 8.91
N VAL A 838 13.70 -17.99 7.60
CA VAL A 838 12.61 -18.55 6.80
C VAL A 838 13.20 -19.26 5.59
N VAL A 839 12.78 -20.51 5.34
CA VAL A 839 13.05 -21.21 4.09
C VAL A 839 11.76 -21.21 3.28
N ALA A 840 11.80 -20.67 2.06
CA ALA A 840 10.61 -20.55 1.20
C ALA A 840 10.95 -20.73 -0.28
N SER A 841 9.93 -21.09 -1.08
CA SER A 841 10.09 -21.30 -2.52
C SER A 841 9.84 -20.02 -3.32
N LEU A 842 10.57 -19.84 -4.42
CA LEU A 842 10.42 -18.73 -5.39
C LEU A 842 9.42 -19.03 -6.52
N TRP A 843 9.01 -20.27 -6.67
CA TRP A 843 8.02 -20.73 -7.66
C TRP A 843 7.40 -22.04 -7.21
N SER A 844 6.28 -22.41 -7.86
CA SER A 844 5.63 -23.70 -7.63
C SER A 844 6.59 -24.83 -7.98
N ALA A 845 7.11 -25.50 -6.95
CA ALA A 845 8.06 -26.61 -7.07
C ALA A 845 7.31 -27.92 -7.34
N ASP A 846 8.04 -28.91 -7.85
CA ASP A 846 7.52 -30.25 -8.08
C ASP A 846 7.44 -31.04 -6.76
N ASP A 847 6.28 -31.60 -6.42
CA ASP A 847 6.01 -32.22 -5.11
C ASP A 847 7.03 -33.32 -4.75
N VAL A 848 7.41 -34.17 -5.73
CA VAL A 848 8.36 -35.24 -5.50
C VAL A 848 9.77 -34.73 -5.20
N SER A 849 10.21 -33.73 -5.96
CA SER A 849 11.52 -33.10 -5.73
C SER A 849 11.55 -32.35 -4.40
N THR A 850 10.42 -31.71 -4.02
CA THR A 850 10.28 -30.96 -2.78
C THR A 850 10.35 -31.89 -1.56
N SER A 851 9.58 -32.96 -1.55
CA SER A 851 9.60 -33.93 -0.45
C SER A 851 11.01 -34.51 -0.24
N ALA A 852 11.70 -34.92 -1.31
CA ALA A 852 13.07 -35.40 -1.22
C ALA A 852 14.06 -34.33 -0.71
N LEU A 853 13.90 -33.08 -1.15
CA LEU A 853 14.72 -31.95 -0.67
C LEU A 853 14.52 -31.70 0.82
N MET A 854 13.27 -31.73 1.30
CA MET A 854 12.94 -31.49 2.71
C MET A 854 13.39 -32.59 3.61
N GLU A 855 13.27 -33.86 3.21
CA GLU A 855 13.82 -35.01 3.93
C GLU A 855 15.35 -34.87 4.16
N ASP A 856 16.10 -34.60 3.09
CA ASP A 856 17.55 -34.39 3.17
C ASP A 856 17.87 -33.12 3.99
N PHE A 857 17.13 -32.05 3.84
CA PHE A 857 17.31 -30.79 4.58
C PHE A 857 17.17 -31.00 6.09
N TYR A 858 16.08 -31.60 6.55
CA TYR A 858 15.86 -31.88 7.97
C TYR A 858 16.83 -32.92 8.50
N GLY A 859 17.21 -33.93 7.68
CA GLY A 859 18.25 -34.87 8.00
C GLY A 859 19.62 -34.21 8.29
N GLN A 860 19.95 -33.11 7.57
CA GLN A 860 21.17 -32.34 7.84
C GLN A 860 21.03 -31.46 9.08
N LEU A 861 19.85 -30.84 9.33
CA LEU A 861 19.57 -30.05 10.53
C LEU A 861 19.76 -30.89 11.81
N VAL A 862 19.25 -32.12 11.82
CA VAL A 862 19.44 -33.06 12.97
C VAL A 862 20.92 -33.37 13.24
N ARG A 863 21.79 -33.29 12.23
CA ARG A 863 23.25 -33.42 12.37
C ARG A 863 23.93 -32.16 12.90
N GLY A 864 23.18 -31.10 13.21
CA GLY A 864 23.68 -29.85 13.76
C GLY A 864 24.11 -28.81 12.70
N GLU A 865 23.74 -29.02 11.45
CA GLU A 865 24.03 -28.04 10.41
C GLU A 865 23.12 -26.81 10.56
N SER A 866 23.62 -25.65 10.12
CA SER A 866 22.79 -24.43 9.99
C SER A 866 21.77 -24.60 8.84
N ALA A 867 20.70 -23.79 8.84
CA ALA A 867 19.68 -23.86 7.81
C ALA A 867 20.26 -23.64 6.39
N ALA A 868 21.18 -22.68 6.22
CA ALA A 868 21.84 -22.44 4.93
C ALA A 868 22.72 -23.62 4.49
N SER A 869 23.52 -24.19 5.41
CA SER A 869 24.38 -25.36 5.13
C SER A 869 23.55 -26.59 4.80
N ALA A 870 22.52 -26.87 5.58
CA ALA A 870 21.60 -27.98 5.38
C ALA A 870 20.90 -27.90 4.01
N LEU A 871 20.37 -26.70 3.66
CA LEU A 871 19.70 -26.49 2.37
C LEU A 871 20.68 -26.67 1.19
N ARG A 872 21.90 -26.14 1.32
CA ARG A 872 22.96 -26.33 0.32
C ARG A 872 23.28 -27.83 0.12
N LYS A 873 23.44 -28.58 1.18
CA LYS A 873 23.78 -30.04 1.12
C LYS A 873 22.63 -30.82 0.47
N ALA A 874 21.38 -30.57 0.88
CA ALA A 874 20.20 -31.22 0.28
C ALA A 874 20.11 -30.95 -1.23
N LYS A 875 20.38 -29.72 -1.68
CA LYS A 875 20.43 -29.40 -3.12
C LYS A 875 21.58 -30.11 -3.85
N LEU A 876 22.74 -30.22 -3.21
CA LEU A 876 23.89 -30.96 -3.78
C LEU A 876 23.59 -32.44 -3.89
N ASP A 877 22.90 -33.05 -2.91
CA ASP A 877 22.48 -34.44 -2.93
C ASP A 877 21.52 -34.73 -4.08
N LEU A 878 20.56 -33.84 -4.34
CA LEU A 878 19.70 -33.90 -5.55
C LEU A 878 20.51 -33.82 -6.85
N LEU A 879 21.45 -32.90 -6.95
CA LEU A 879 22.33 -32.80 -8.12
C LEU A 879 23.23 -34.00 -8.29
N ALA A 880 23.72 -34.61 -7.20
CA ALA A 880 24.49 -35.85 -7.24
C ALA A 880 23.64 -37.03 -7.74
N LYS A 881 22.37 -37.10 -7.33
CA LYS A 881 21.42 -38.16 -7.70
C LYS A 881 20.96 -38.07 -9.17
N PHE A 882 20.69 -36.84 -9.68
CA PHE A 882 20.05 -36.64 -10.99
C PHE A 882 20.98 -35.98 -12.03
N GLY A 883 22.19 -35.60 -11.64
CA GLY A 883 23.22 -35.01 -12.50
C GLY A 883 23.17 -33.49 -12.59
N ASP A 884 24.29 -32.85 -12.95
CA ASP A 884 24.50 -31.40 -13.03
C ASP A 884 23.67 -30.71 -14.15
N GLN A 885 23.02 -31.49 -14.98
CA GLN A 885 22.12 -30.98 -16.05
C GLN A 885 20.67 -30.88 -15.58
N LEU A 886 20.37 -31.27 -14.33
CA LEU A 886 19.04 -31.08 -13.76
C LEU A 886 18.66 -29.59 -13.79
N SER A 887 17.48 -29.29 -14.33
CA SER A 887 17.00 -27.92 -14.41
C SER A 887 16.92 -27.28 -13.02
N PRO A 888 17.32 -26.02 -12.84
CA PRO A 888 17.13 -25.27 -11.59
C PRO A 888 15.68 -25.28 -11.09
N TYR A 889 14.71 -25.51 -11.96
CA TYR A 889 13.29 -25.67 -11.60
C TYR A 889 13.08 -26.66 -10.45
N TYR A 890 13.81 -27.78 -10.43
CA TYR A 890 13.60 -28.88 -9.49
C TYR A 890 14.36 -28.76 -8.16
N TRP A 891 15.43 -27.94 -8.09
CA TRP A 891 16.30 -27.89 -6.91
C TRP A 891 16.58 -26.47 -6.38
N ALA A 892 16.43 -25.43 -7.22
CA ALA A 892 16.80 -24.07 -6.86
C ALA A 892 15.61 -23.22 -6.37
N ALA A 893 14.41 -23.81 -6.28
CA ALA A 893 13.20 -23.08 -5.88
C ALA A 893 13.29 -22.52 -4.45
N PHE A 894 13.85 -23.29 -3.52
CA PHE A 894 13.91 -22.91 -2.12
C PHE A 894 15.14 -22.05 -1.81
N ILE A 895 14.92 -20.93 -1.10
CA ILE A 895 15.97 -20.03 -0.59
C ILE A 895 15.83 -19.89 0.93
N GLY A 896 16.93 -19.61 1.61
CA GLY A 896 16.95 -19.31 3.05
C GLY A 896 17.11 -17.82 3.27
N VAL A 897 16.18 -17.19 3.98
CA VAL A 897 16.14 -15.75 4.26
C VAL A 897 16.25 -15.52 5.76
N GLY A 898 16.99 -14.51 6.19
CA GLY A 898 17.21 -14.18 7.59
C GLY A 898 18.54 -14.70 8.12
N GLU A 899 18.64 -14.93 9.45
CA GLU A 899 19.84 -15.49 10.08
C GLU A 899 19.86 -17.02 9.89
N THR A 900 20.37 -17.48 8.77
CA THR A 900 20.38 -18.88 8.39
C THR A 900 21.70 -19.60 8.67
N PHE A 901 22.75 -18.89 9.11
CA PHE A 901 24.07 -19.48 9.39
C PHE A 901 24.21 -20.01 10.81
N SER A 902 23.33 -19.61 11.72
CA SER A 902 23.26 -20.17 13.07
C SER A 902 22.70 -21.60 13.05
N PRO A 903 23.27 -22.54 13.88
CA PRO A 903 22.70 -23.89 14.03
C PRO A 903 21.26 -23.86 14.53
N VAL A 904 20.42 -24.75 14.00
CA VAL A 904 19.03 -24.92 14.42
C VAL A 904 18.90 -26.20 15.26
N GLN A 905 18.31 -26.09 16.45
CA GLN A 905 18.13 -27.27 17.33
C GLN A 905 16.83 -28.00 16.97
N VAL A 906 16.95 -29.20 16.38
CA VAL A 906 15.78 -30.01 15.96
C VAL A 906 15.25 -30.87 17.09
N ARG A 907 16.08 -31.21 18.11
CA ARG A 907 15.73 -32.05 19.26
C ARG A 907 15.90 -31.33 20.58
#